data_d7ce14adbbda9b91d00f48ede5d8b813
#
_entry.id   d7ce14adbbda9b91d00f48ede5d8b813
#
_cell.length_a   1.000
_cell.length_b   1.000
_cell.length_c   1.000
_cell.angle_alpha   90.00
_cell.angle_beta   90.00
_cell.angle_gamma   90.00
#
_symmetry.space_group_name_H-M   'P 1'
#
loop_
_entity.id
_entity.type
_entity.pdbx_description
1 polymer ?
#
loop_
_entity_poly.entity_id
_entity_poly.type
_entity_poly.pdbx_seq_one_letter_code
_entity_poly.pdbx_strand_id
1 'polypeptide(L)'
;MNIGGILINKEIPTALSERAKQTAMQLGHAGEALRFIVVCDLDANSHYGTNLICVTDRRCFVLDGEGEVLHALPHADIEEVKVRRMYGNARLVAKQKSGGSTELARFTYAVASLCDMAADYITAVAGGEDEARALETVEATYDKLMLFCPKCGRRLLHPGADCINCQSKGKTFTKLAKYLKPELPNLAVCLVLSLISTALTMVPPTMISTLVDDILPGRDLPGLYRIVALLMATHISFCIIGMIRSYRLRLSGDKVVYALRNDVFAKAQRLSMRFYDKTSTGSVINRISGDTNTIQAFMLRVTQEVVTQFFSMIGIAVIMFAMNYRLALLTLAPIPFIVMGSRIFGKKIKPFYRRIWRKWVAVTAVLTDSLPGIRVIKAFSAERRSGESFKQYNTAWLEVDKKSARISTAFPFIVNFFVTCGTMLIWGIGGGWVITSAGALSIGTLVAFMSYASMFYTPINFFANLNDSYQSALSSAERVLDILDAEDEADTGKGNCPAIRGRIEFKNVNFSFDRTKMTLSDINLTIEPGDIVGIVGTTGAGKSTLVNLLMRFYDGYDGEILVDGIDIRKIDLGYYRSQIGYVQQESMMFRDTIFNNIAFSKPDAQVEEVFHAAEVANAHEFIARQPDGYEAMLGERGVGLSGGEKQRLSIARTVLMNPRMLIFDEATASVDSETESQIQGAIESLISGRTTIMIAHRLSTLRKANKIVVLDQGKILEMGTPEELLAAKGKYYKLIQIQTMAEQAEAGRREEGFGG
;
A
#
# COMPACT_ATOMS: atom_id res chain seq x y z
N MET A 1 -4.66 -10.00 22.57
CA MET A 1 -5.40 -10.98 23.37
C MET A 1 -4.99 -10.71 24.80
N ASN A 2 -5.86 -10.04 25.52
CA ASN A 2 -5.67 -9.83 26.97
C ASN A 2 -5.99 -11.17 27.64
N ILE A 3 -4.98 -11.98 27.93
CA ILE A 3 -5.16 -13.18 28.73
C ILE A 3 -4.67 -12.81 30.12
N GLY A 4 -5.59 -12.40 30.99
CA GLY A 4 -5.31 -12.09 32.40
C GLY A 4 -4.41 -10.86 32.62
N GLY A 5 -4.47 -9.82 31.76
CA GLY A 5 -3.66 -8.60 31.89
C GLY A 5 -2.24 -8.68 31.33
N ILE A 6 -1.83 -9.79 30.72
CA ILE A 6 -0.47 -10.01 30.20
C ILE A 6 -0.41 -9.65 28.72
N LEU A 7 0.40 -8.65 28.38
CA LEU A 7 0.74 -8.28 26.99
C LEU A 7 1.89 -9.18 26.50
N ILE A 8 1.67 -9.92 25.44
CA ILE A 8 2.70 -10.76 24.82
C ILE A 8 2.83 -10.40 23.34
N ASN A 9 4.06 -10.29 22.86
CA ASN A 9 4.35 -10.15 21.44
C ASN A 9 3.82 -11.38 20.66
N LYS A 10 2.92 -11.19 19.69
CA LYS A 10 2.18 -12.25 18.97
C LYS A 10 2.94 -12.94 17.84
N GLU A 11 4.17 -12.61 17.57
CA GLU A 11 4.99 -13.27 16.54
C GLU A 11 5.55 -14.62 16.98
N ILE A 12 5.26 -15.04 18.21
CA ILE A 12 5.81 -16.23 18.85
C ILE A 12 4.96 -17.47 18.54
N PRO A 13 5.59 -18.63 18.33
CA PRO A 13 4.90 -19.92 18.31
C PRO A 13 4.11 -20.13 19.62
N THR A 14 2.87 -20.54 19.51
CA THR A 14 1.93 -20.70 20.64
C THR A 14 2.49 -21.58 21.79
N ALA A 15 3.31 -22.58 21.44
CA ALA A 15 3.96 -23.48 22.41
C ALA A 15 5.01 -22.78 23.29
N LEU A 16 5.81 -21.86 22.70
CA LEU A 16 6.83 -21.11 23.44
C LEU A 16 6.20 -20.11 24.41
N SER A 17 5.12 -19.47 23.99
CA SER A 17 4.34 -18.52 24.79
C SER A 17 3.72 -19.20 26.03
N GLU A 18 3.23 -20.43 25.91
CA GLU A 18 2.65 -21.19 27.02
C GLU A 18 3.74 -21.64 28.02
N ARG A 19 4.90 -22.11 27.53
CA ARG A 19 6.03 -22.50 28.38
C ARG A 19 6.62 -21.31 29.13
N ALA A 20 6.82 -20.19 28.44
CA ALA A 20 7.28 -18.95 29.05
C ALA A 20 6.34 -18.43 30.14
N LYS A 21 5.03 -18.52 29.91
CA LYS A 21 4.01 -18.18 30.94
C LYS A 21 4.09 -19.09 32.15
N GLN A 22 4.19 -20.40 31.95
CA GLN A 22 4.28 -21.37 33.04
C GLN A 22 5.54 -21.15 33.90
N THR A 23 6.70 -20.93 33.24
CA THR A 23 7.97 -20.66 33.94
C THR A 23 7.92 -19.29 34.63
N ALA A 24 7.40 -18.26 33.98
CA ALA A 24 7.24 -16.94 34.58
C ALA A 24 6.26 -16.93 35.78
N MET A 25 5.19 -17.76 35.74
CA MET A 25 4.27 -17.94 36.86
C MET A 25 4.89 -18.76 38.00
N GLN A 26 5.73 -19.73 37.69
CA GLN A 26 6.43 -20.53 38.71
C GLN A 26 7.54 -19.74 39.42
N LEU A 27 8.19 -18.84 38.71
CA LEU A 27 9.24 -17.97 39.25
C LEU A 27 8.69 -16.73 39.98
N GLY A 28 7.42 -16.40 39.78
CA GLY A 28 6.73 -15.36 40.54
C GLY A 28 6.63 -15.76 41.99
N HIS A 29 7.18 -14.94 42.93
CA HIS A 29 6.96 -15.14 44.35
C HIS A 29 5.47 -14.89 44.69
N ALA A 30 4.99 -15.51 45.74
CA ALA A 30 3.59 -15.30 46.20
C ALA A 30 3.29 -13.80 46.36
N GLY A 31 2.44 -13.25 45.51
CA GLY A 31 2.06 -11.85 45.50
C GLY A 31 2.65 -10.98 44.39
N GLU A 32 3.47 -11.50 43.47
CA GLU A 32 3.92 -10.78 42.31
C GLU A 32 3.00 -11.05 41.10
N ALA A 33 2.62 -9.97 40.40
CA ALA A 33 1.81 -10.06 39.19
C ALA A 33 2.66 -9.84 37.93
N LEU A 34 2.68 -10.85 37.03
CA LEU A 34 3.33 -10.70 35.72
C LEU A 34 2.51 -9.72 34.86
N ARG A 35 3.12 -8.64 34.41
CA ARG A 35 2.48 -7.56 33.65
C ARG A 35 2.54 -7.81 32.15
N PHE A 36 3.74 -8.05 31.60
CA PHE A 36 3.92 -8.37 30.20
C PHE A 36 5.23 -9.11 29.93
N ILE A 37 5.32 -9.72 28.75
CA ILE A 37 6.50 -10.41 28.26
C ILE A 37 6.86 -9.83 26.89
N VAL A 38 8.15 -9.49 26.70
CA VAL A 38 8.72 -9.13 25.40
C VAL A 38 9.66 -10.23 24.97
N VAL A 39 9.51 -10.69 23.73
CA VAL A 39 10.37 -11.73 23.17
C VAL A 39 11.42 -11.09 22.28
N CYS A 40 12.67 -11.37 22.60
CA CYS A 40 13.86 -10.99 21.86
C CYS A 40 14.27 -12.10 20.89
N ASP A 41 14.79 -11.72 19.74
CA ASP A 41 15.14 -12.59 18.62
C ASP A 41 16.65 -12.91 18.52
N LEU A 42 17.45 -12.45 19.50
CA LEU A 42 18.88 -12.77 19.63
C LEU A 42 19.18 -13.34 21.01
N ASP A 43 20.13 -14.29 21.06
CA ASP A 43 20.73 -14.78 22.30
C ASP A 43 21.81 -13.82 22.85
N ALA A 44 22.44 -14.16 23.98
CA ALA A 44 23.51 -13.40 24.59
C ALA A 44 24.75 -13.26 23.69
N ASN A 45 24.95 -14.18 22.75
CA ASN A 45 26.08 -14.22 21.82
C ASN A 45 25.79 -13.55 20.47
N SER A 46 24.63 -12.89 20.34
CA SER A 46 24.17 -12.24 19.10
C SER A 46 23.83 -13.22 17.95
N HIS A 47 23.59 -14.50 18.24
CA HIS A 47 23.02 -15.42 17.28
C HIS A 47 21.49 -15.34 17.33
N TYR A 48 20.83 -15.71 16.22
CA TYR A 48 19.37 -15.82 16.21
C TYR A 48 18.93 -16.89 17.23
N GLY A 49 18.23 -16.45 18.24
CA GLY A 49 17.76 -17.25 19.37
C GLY A 49 16.55 -16.57 20.01
N THR A 50 16.03 -17.15 21.08
CA THR A 50 14.84 -16.61 21.75
C THR A 50 15.17 -16.32 23.20
N ASN A 51 15.15 -15.06 23.61
CA ASN A 51 15.19 -14.64 25.00
C ASN A 51 13.88 -13.93 25.35
N LEU A 52 13.45 -14.05 26.59
CA LEU A 52 12.17 -13.53 27.07
C LEU A 52 12.43 -12.50 28.19
N ILE A 53 12.05 -11.25 27.95
CA ILE A 53 12.04 -10.23 28.99
C ILE A 53 10.67 -10.28 29.69
N CYS A 54 10.66 -10.73 30.93
CA CYS A 54 9.47 -10.82 31.76
C CYS A 54 9.45 -9.67 32.76
N VAL A 55 8.40 -8.88 32.76
CA VAL A 55 8.24 -7.71 33.63
C VAL A 55 7.08 -7.94 34.60
N THR A 56 7.37 -7.86 35.89
CA THR A 56 6.38 -7.95 36.98
C THR A 56 6.18 -6.55 37.59
N ASP A 57 5.29 -6.46 38.56
CA ASP A 57 5.08 -5.27 39.37
C ASP A 57 6.29 -4.88 40.25
N ARG A 58 7.21 -5.85 40.53
CA ARG A 58 8.33 -5.64 41.46
C ARG A 58 9.71 -5.82 40.86
N ARG A 59 9.85 -6.61 39.80
CA ARG A 59 11.14 -6.93 39.19
C ARG A 59 11.06 -7.19 37.69
N CYS A 60 12.20 -7.11 37.04
CA CYS A 60 12.40 -7.55 35.66
C CYS A 60 13.33 -8.77 35.66
N PHE A 61 12.99 -9.82 34.93
CA PHE A 61 13.87 -10.97 34.74
C PHE A 61 13.87 -11.42 33.27
N VAL A 62 14.99 -12.00 32.86
CA VAL A 62 15.19 -12.46 31.48
C VAL A 62 15.41 -13.95 31.51
N LEU A 63 14.62 -14.66 30.68
CA LEU A 63 14.70 -16.10 30.48
C LEU A 63 15.34 -16.38 29.11
N ASP A 64 16.09 -17.46 29.01
CA ASP A 64 16.49 -18.01 27.72
C ASP A 64 15.35 -18.80 27.04
N GLY A 65 15.61 -19.34 25.83
CA GLY A 65 14.62 -20.12 25.08
C GLY A 65 14.25 -21.46 25.74
N GLU A 66 15.01 -21.95 26.70
CA GLU A 66 14.75 -23.19 27.48
C GLU A 66 14.05 -22.88 28.81
N GLY A 67 13.99 -21.62 29.21
CA GLY A 67 13.32 -21.16 30.42
C GLY A 67 14.23 -20.98 31.63
N GLU A 68 15.56 -21.01 31.45
CA GLU A 68 16.52 -20.66 32.50
C GLU A 68 16.59 -19.14 32.73
N VAL A 69 16.75 -18.71 33.98
CA VAL A 69 16.87 -17.30 34.35
C VAL A 69 18.29 -16.81 34.08
N LEU A 70 18.44 -15.93 33.08
CA LEU A 70 19.71 -15.29 32.77
C LEU A 70 20.02 -14.14 33.73
N HIS A 71 19.05 -13.28 33.96
CA HIS A 71 19.15 -12.09 34.82
C HIS A 71 17.83 -11.86 35.57
N ALA A 72 17.94 -11.38 36.81
CA ALA A 72 16.79 -10.93 37.59
C ALA A 72 17.19 -9.68 38.38
N LEU A 73 16.45 -8.58 38.22
CA LEU A 73 16.71 -7.30 38.87
C LEU A 73 15.42 -6.74 39.48
N PRO A 74 15.38 -6.45 40.79
CA PRO A 74 14.30 -5.70 41.41
C PRO A 74 14.21 -4.27 40.85
N HIS A 75 13.01 -3.74 40.63
CA HIS A 75 12.83 -2.35 40.18
C HIS A 75 13.42 -1.33 41.16
N ALA A 76 13.42 -1.67 42.46
CA ALA A 76 14.01 -0.83 43.52
C ALA A 76 15.50 -0.56 43.32
N ASP A 77 16.25 -1.50 42.74
CA ASP A 77 17.69 -1.43 42.51
C ASP A 77 18.08 -0.75 41.20
N ILE A 78 17.09 -0.44 40.34
CA ILE A 78 17.29 0.14 39.01
C ILE A 78 17.21 1.67 39.11
N GLU A 79 18.17 2.37 38.52
CA GLU A 79 18.16 3.81 38.32
C GLU A 79 17.45 4.16 36.99
N GLU A 80 17.83 3.49 35.92
CA GLU A 80 17.31 3.71 34.57
C GLU A 80 17.53 2.49 33.69
N VAL A 81 16.58 2.19 32.78
CA VAL A 81 16.73 1.21 31.73
C VAL A 81 16.71 1.88 30.36
N LYS A 82 17.70 1.58 29.50
CA LYS A 82 17.78 2.16 28.16
C LYS A 82 18.08 1.11 27.11
N VAL A 83 17.49 1.30 25.93
CA VAL A 83 17.87 0.56 24.72
C VAL A 83 19.08 1.25 24.08
N ARG A 84 20.26 0.59 24.12
CA ARG A 84 21.47 1.03 23.41
C ARG A 84 21.50 0.38 22.03
N ARG A 85 21.35 1.19 20.99
CA ARG A 85 21.45 0.75 19.60
C ARG A 85 22.90 0.65 19.18
N MET A 86 23.26 -0.49 18.54
CA MET A 86 24.60 -0.78 18.03
C MET A 86 24.51 -1.05 16.52
N TYR A 87 25.63 -1.37 15.91
CA TYR A 87 25.66 -1.71 14.49
C TYR A 87 24.98 -3.08 14.27
N GLY A 88 23.77 -3.08 13.65
CA GLY A 88 23.00 -4.29 13.30
C GLY A 88 22.16 -4.91 14.42
N ASN A 89 22.33 -4.53 15.68
CA ASN A 89 21.54 -4.99 16.80
C ASN A 89 21.33 -3.91 17.88
N ALA A 90 20.56 -4.22 18.91
CA ALA A 90 20.38 -3.35 20.07
C ALA A 90 20.44 -4.17 21.36
N ARG A 91 20.74 -3.52 22.47
CA ARG A 91 20.83 -4.11 23.81
C ARG A 91 19.95 -3.34 24.79
N LEU A 92 19.26 -4.09 25.64
CA LEU A 92 18.58 -3.53 26.79
C LEU A 92 19.58 -3.49 27.96
N VAL A 93 19.88 -2.31 28.46
CA VAL A 93 20.86 -2.10 29.53
C VAL A 93 20.20 -1.41 30.72
N ALA A 94 20.27 -2.06 31.88
CA ALA A 94 19.83 -1.49 33.15
C ALA A 94 21.01 -0.86 33.87
N LYS A 95 20.87 0.40 34.27
CA LYS A 95 21.80 1.09 35.18
C LYS A 95 21.29 0.90 36.59
N GLN A 96 22.15 0.37 37.47
CA GLN A 96 21.81 0.12 38.87
C GLN A 96 22.15 1.33 39.75
N LYS A 97 21.39 1.55 40.79
CA LYS A 97 21.65 2.60 41.81
C LYS A 97 22.99 2.38 42.52
N SER A 98 23.51 1.15 42.55
CA SER A 98 24.82 0.80 43.10
C SER A 98 26.02 1.23 42.21
N GLY A 99 25.77 1.80 41.00
CA GLY A 99 26.79 2.32 40.10
C GLY A 99 27.27 1.38 39.01
N GLY A 100 26.64 0.18 38.86
CA GLY A 100 26.90 -0.77 37.77
C GLY A 100 25.91 -0.66 36.62
N SER A 101 26.26 -1.21 35.43
CA SER A 101 25.32 -1.39 34.34
C SER A 101 25.29 -2.84 33.90
N THR A 102 24.09 -3.44 33.84
CA THR A 102 23.89 -4.84 33.44
C THR A 102 23.19 -4.88 32.08
N GLU A 103 23.74 -5.64 31.15
CA GLU A 103 23.06 -5.96 29.89
C GLU A 103 22.01 -7.04 30.16
N LEU A 104 20.74 -6.72 29.93
CA LEU A 104 19.61 -7.61 30.18
C LEU A 104 19.34 -8.55 29.00
N ALA A 105 19.25 -7.99 27.78
CA ALA A 105 18.93 -8.76 26.58
C ALA A 105 19.49 -8.08 25.32
N ARG A 106 19.72 -8.91 24.28
CA ARG A 106 20.03 -8.46 22.91
C ARG A 106 18.89 -8.77 21.96
N PHE A 107 18.74 -7.95 20.93
CA PHE A 107 17.68 -8.10 19.94
C PHE A 107 18.01 -7.32 18.67
N THR A 108 17.35 -7.67 17.56
CA THR A 108 17.42 -6.89 16.33
C THR A 108 16.53 -5.65 16.42
N TYR A 109 16.68 -4.74 15.45
CA TYR A 109 15.81 -3.54 15.38
C TYR A 109 14.32 -3.87 15.17
N ALA A 110 13.97 -5.11 14.74
CA ALA A 110 12.59 -5.54 14.61
C ALA A 110 11.82 -5.55 15.94
N VAL A 111 12.53 -5.79 17.06
CA VAL A 111 11.95 -5.87 18.40
C VAL A 111 12.25 -4.62 19.24
N ALA A 112 13.10 -3.72 18.73
CA ALA A 112 13.60 -2.57 19.48
C ALA A 112 12.49 -1.70 20.08
N SER A 113 11.42 -1.41 19.33
CA SER A 113 10.30 -0.59 19.81
C SER A 113 9.52 -1.21 20.98
N LEU A 114 9.45 -2.55 21.04
CA LEU A 114 8.84 -3.25 22.16
C LEU A 114 9.76 -3.25 23.40
N CYS A 115 11.06 -3.31 23.16
CA CYS A 115 12.06 -3.20 24.24
C CYS A 115 12.19 -1.77 24.75
N ASP A 116 12.02 -0.73 23.90
CA ASP A 116 11.89 0.67 24.35
C ASP A 116 10.69 0.82 25.29
N MET A 117 9.52 0.30 24.91
CA MET A 117 8.32 0.31 25.74
C MET A 117 8.55 -0.38 27.11
N ALA A 118 9.25 -1.52 27.12
CA ALA A 118 9.61 -2.20 28.36
C ALA A 118 10.60 -1.39 29.20
N ALA A 119 11.58 -0.73 28.58
CA ALA A 119 12.54 0.15 29.25
C ALA A 119 11.85 1.35 29.91
N ASP A 120 10.92 2.00 29.20
CA ASP A 120 10.15 3.14 29.69
C ASP A 120 9.31 2.75 30.91
N TYR A 121 8.60 1.60 30.86
CA TYR A 121 7.83 1.10 31.99
C TYR A 121 8.70 0.81 33.20
N ILE A 122 9.80 0.05 33.03
CA ILE A 122 10.69 -0.31 34.13
C ILE A 122 11.28 0.94 34.77
N THR A 123 11.66 1.93 33.94
CA THR A 123 12.23 3.21 34.43
C THR A 123 11.19 4.04 35.17
N ALA A 124 9.95 4.11 34.68
CA ALA A 124 8.87 4.85 35.33
C ALA A 124 8.54 4.25 36.71
N VAL A 125 8.38 2.91 36.79
CA VAL A 125 8.09 2.20 38.05
C VAL A 125 9.28 2.32 39.02
N ALA A 126 10.54 2.19 38.53
CA ALA A 126 11.74 2.37 39.35
C ALA A 126 11.91 3.81 39.86
N GLY A 127 11.39 4.80 39.15
CA GLY A 127 11.32 6.22 39.52
C GLY A 127 10.19 6.58 40.50
N GLY A 128 9.29 5.62 40.85
CA GLY A 128 8.21 5.80 41.78
C GLY A 128 6.91 6.36 41.17
N GLU A 129 6.75 6.30 39.82
CA GLU A 129 5.46 6.59 39.18
C GLU A 129 4.41 5.54 39.56
N ASP A 130 3.13 5.97 39.55
CA ASP A 130 2.01 5.05 39.76
C ASP A 130 1.99 3.95 38.69
N GLU A 131 2.08 2.73 39.16
CA GLU A 131 2.14 1.54 38.30
C GLU A 131 0.96 1.45 37.32
N ALA A 132 -0.25 1.81 37.77
CA ALA A 132 -1.45 1.76 36.95
C ALA A 132 -1.33 2.72 35.75
N ARG A 133 -0.77 3.90 35.97
CA ARG A 133 -0.53 4.92 34.92
C ARG A 133 0.58 4.51 33.95
N ALA A 134 1.66 3.94 34.48
CA ALA A 134 2.74 3.40 33.65
C ALA A 134 2.25 2.27 32.75
N LEU A 135 1.38 1.37 33.28
CA LEU A 135 0.79 0.27 32.50
C LEU A 135 -0.18 0.77 31.43
N GLU A 136 -1.00 1.77 31.72
CA GLU A 136 -1.90 2.41 30.73
C GLU A 136 -1.10 3.02 29.57
N THR A 137 0.04 3.65 29.87
CA THR A 137 0.96 4.19 28.84
C THR A 137 1.57 3.08 27.96
N VAL A 138 1.93 1.94 28.58
CA VAL A 138 2.43 0.76 27.86
C VAL A 138 1.35 0.17 26.98
N GLU A 139 0.12 0.01 27.48
CA GLU A 139 -1.00 -0.51 26.67
C GLU A 139 -1.30 0.39 25.47
N ALA A 140 -1.36 1.72 25.67
CA ALA A 140 -1.59 2.69 24.60
C ALA A 140 -0.46 2.69 23.56
N THR A 141 0.79 2.49 24.00
CA THR A 141 1.96 2.41 23.10
C THR A 141 1.97 1.08 22.35
N TYR A 142 1.67 -0.02 23.03
CA TYR A 142 1.57 -1.35 22.45
C TYR A 142 0.48 -1.42 21.38
N ASP A 143 -0.70 -0.87 21.64
CA ASP A 143 -1.79 -0.81 20.67
C ASP A 143 -1.40 -0.03 19.39
N LYS A 144 -0.61 1.04 19.55
CA LYS A 144 -0.05 1.81 18.42
C LYS A 144 1.03 1.05 17.64
N LEU A 145 1.79 0.17 18.29
CA LEU A 145 2.84 -0.65 17.66
C LEU A 145 2.31 -1.96 17.07
N MET A 146 1.09 -2.36 17.41
CA MET A 146 0.53 -3.64 16.99
C MET A 146 0.33 -3.73 15.48
N LEU A 147 1.01 -4.68 14.86
CA LEU A 147 0.80 -5.10 13.46
C LEU A 147 -0.31 -6.16 13.30
N PHE A 148 -0.88 -6.64 14.40
CA PHE A 148 -1.90 -7.69 14.39
C PHE A 148 -3.13 -7.26 15.18
N CYS A 149 -4.31 -7.56 14.64
CA CYS A 149 -5.57 -7.24 15.29
C CYS A 149 -5.73 -8.00 16.61
N PRO A 150 -6.01 -7.33 17.73
CA PRO A 150 -6.21 -7.98 19.03
C PRO A 150 -7.44 -8.92 19.05
N LYS A 151 -8.46 -8.66 18.21
CA LYS A 151 -9.69 -9.45 18.17
C LYS A 151 -9.57 -10.74 17.33
N CYS A 152 -8.89 -10.72 16.20
CA CYS A 152 -8.89 -11.85 15.25
C CYS A 152 -7.48 -12.34 14.84
N GLY A 153 -6.39 -11.72 15.31
CA GLY A 153 -5.01 -12.10 15.02
C GLY A 153 -4.56 -11.84 13.57
N ARG A 154 -5.35 -11.13 12.75
CA ARG A 154 -4.95 -10.79 11.38
C ARG A 154 -3.92 -9.67 11.38
N ARG A 155 -2.92 -9.76 10.51
CA ARG A 155 -1.95 -8.68 10.29
C ARG A 155 -2.67 -7.43 9.78
N LEU A 156 -2.42 -6.30 10.41
CA LEU A 156 -2.91 -4.99 10.02
C LEU A 156 -2.07 -4.42 8.87
N LEU A 157 -2.62 -3.48 8.11
CA LEU A 157 -1.92 -2.83 7.00
C LEU A 157 -0.75 -1.97 7.50
N HIS A 158 -0.96 -1.28 8.61
CA HIS A 158 0.07 -0.54 9.34
C HIS A 158 -0.20 -0.66 10.85
N PRO A 159 0.78 -0.37 11.72
CA PRO A 159 0.55 -0.37 13.16
C PRO A 159 -0.62 0.54 13.54
N GLY A 160 -1.54 0.05 14.37
CA GLY A 160 -2.71 0.80 14.82
C GLY A 160 -3.85 0.95 13.80
N ALA A 161 -3.75 0.33 12.61
CA ALA A 161 -4.83 0.36 11.62
C ALA A 161 -6.06 -0.40 12.12
N ASP A 162 -7.23 0.04 11.69
CA ASP A 162 -8.48 -0.68 11.91
C ASP A 162 -8.44 -2.08 11.25
N CYS A 163 -8.85 -3.10 12.00
CA CYS A 163 -8.84 -4.46 11.46
C CYS A 163 -9.97 -4.68 10.46
N ILE A 164 -9.57 -4.91 9.24
CA ILE A 164 -10.41 -5.26 8.09
C ILE A 164 -11.44 -6.38 8.39
N ASN A 165 -11.05 -7.37 9.18
CA ASN A 165 -11.91 -8.53 9.48
C ASN A 165 -12.87 -8.27 10.66
N CYS A 166 -12.55 -7.30 11.53
CA CYS A 166 -13.32 -6.97 12.74
C CYS A 166 -14.16 -5.70 12.59
N GLN A 167 -13.83 -4.82 11.64
CA GLN A 167 -14.72 -3.74 11.23
C GLN A 167 -16.01 -4.34 10.67
N SER A 168 -17.14 -3.72 10.96
CA SER A 168 -18.40 -4.17 10.38
C SER A 168 -18.32 -4.03 8.86
N LYS A 169 -18.36 -5.15 8.15
CA LYS A 169 -18.31 -5.24 6.68
C LYS A 169 -19.33 -4.33 5.99
N GLY A 170 -20.41 -3.99 6.69
CA GLY A 170 -21.41 -3.03 6.24
C GLY A 170 -20.87 -1.61 6.06
N LYS A 171 -19.97 -1.14 6.91
CA LYS A 171 -19.39 0.23 6.82
C LYS A 171 -18.56 0.45 5.57
N THR A 172 -17.84 -0.58 5.09
CA THR A 172 -17.02 -0.52 3.86
C THR A 172 -17.90 -0.30 2.63
N PHE A 173 -18.95 -1.10 2.49
CA PHE A 173 -19.87 -0.97 1.35
C PHE A 173 -20.75 0.27 1.43
N THR A 174 -21.12 0.75 2.63
CA THR A 174 -21.88 2.01 2.79
C THR A 174 -21.10 3.23 2.30
N LYS A 175 -19.78 3.27 2.53
CA LYS A 175 -18.93 4.36 1.98
C LYS A 175 -18.87 4.32 0.45
N LEU A 176 -18.78 3.13 -0.13
CA LEU A 176 -18.80 2.96 -1.60
C LEU A 176 -20.18 3.19 -2.22
N ALA A 177 -21.26 3.01 -1.45
CA ALA A 177 -22.64 3.25 -1.92
C ALA A 177 -22.86 4.71 -2.38
N LYS A 178 -22.06 5.67 -1.87
CA LYS A 178 -22.09 7.07 -2.35
C LYS A 178 -21.88 7.15 -3.88
N TYR A 179 -21.03 6.30 -4.46
CA TYR A 179 -20.74 6.27 -5.90
C TYR A 179 -21.84 5.58 -6.72
N LEU A 180 -22.64 4.70 -6.09
CA LEU A 180 -23.81 4.09 -6.74
C LEU A 180 -25.03 5.01 -6.76
N LYS A 181 -25.12 5.91 -5.79
CA LYS A 181 -26.31 6.76 -5.61
C LYS A 181 -26.75 7.51 -6.87
N PRO A 182 -25.86 8.12 -7.68
CA PRO A 182 -26.23 8.79 -8.92
C PRO A 182 -26.77 7.85 -10.00
N GLU A 183 -26.35 6.58 -10.00
CA GLU A 183 -26.71 5.55 -10.98
C GLU A 183 -27.92 4.68 -10.55
N LEU A 184 -28.48 4.91 -9.33
CA LEU A 184 -29.63 4.14 -8.84
C LEU A 184 -30.81 4.10 -9.80
N PRO A 185 -31.23 5.21 -10.48
CA PRO A 185 -32.33 5.14 -11.44
C PRO A 185 -32.03 4.19 -12.61
N ASN A 186 -30.81 4.22 -13.12
CA ASN A 186 -30.37 3.36 -14.22
C ASN A 186 -30.26 1.90 -13.79
N LEU A 187 -29.78 1.66 -12.57
CA LEU A 187 -29.74 0.32 -11.97
C LEU A 187 -31.17 -0.24 -11.72
N ALA A 188 -32.12 0.61 -11.34
CA ALA A 188 -33.53 0.21 -11.20
C ALA A 188 -34.15 -0.22 -12.55
N VAL A 189 -33.86 0.53 -13.62
CA VAL A 189 -34.27 0.11 -14.99
C VAL A 189 -33.61 -1.22 -15.36
N CYS A 190 -32.30 -1.39 -15.08
CA CYS A 190 -31.63 -2.67 -15.33
C CYS A 190 -32.24 -3.83 -14.53
N LEU A 191 -32.67 -3.57 -13.30
CA LEU A 191 -33.39 -4.55 -12.48
C LEU A 191 -34.71 -4.99 -13.11
N VAL A 192 -35.54 -4.03 -13.55
CA VAL A 192 -36.81 -4.32 -14.23
C VAL A 192 -36.54 -5.11 -15.51
N LEU A 193 -35.60 -4.71 -16.34
CA LEU A 193 -35.21 -5.44 -17.55
C LEU A 193 -34.71 -6.87 -17.22
N SER A 194 -34.01 -7.04 -16.10
CA SER A 194 -33.56 -8.36 -15.62
C SER A 194 -34.76 -9.25 -15.25
N LEU A 195 -35.74 -8.69 -14.54
CA LEU A 195 -36.97 -9.43 -14.18
C LEU A 195 -37.77 -9.84 -15.42
N ILE A 196 -37.96 -8.93 -16.39
CA ILE A 196 -38.63 -9.23 -17.66
C ILE A 196 -37.83 -10.31 -18.42
N SER A 197 -36.51 -10.18 -18.53
CA SER A 197 -35.64 -11.16 -19.18
C SER A 197 -35.76 -12.54 -18.51
N THR A 198 -35.81 -12.58 -17.17
CA THR A 198 -35.98 -13.83 -16.40
C THR A 198 -37.36 -14.46 -16.66
N ALA A 199 -38.45 -13.66 -16.69
CA ALA A 199 -39.75 -14.15 -17.02
C ALA A 199 -39.83 -14.74 -18.45
N LEU A 200 -39.21 -14.07 -19.42
CA LEU A 200 -39.15 -14.57 -20.81
C LEU A 200 -38.41 -15.92 -20.92
N THR A 201 -37.38 -16.17 -20.10
CA THR A 201 -36.69 -17.48 -20.12
C THR A 201 -37.54 -18.62 -19.56
N MET A 202 -38.58 -18.32 -18.79
CA MET A 202 -39.47 -19.33 -18.20
C MET A 202 -40.63 -19.75 -19.14
N VAL A 203 -40.87 -18.99 -20.22
CA VAL A 203 -41.95 -19.27 -21.17
C VAL A 203 -41.68 -20.47 -22.10
N PRO A 204 -40.48 -20.65 -22.69
CA PRO A 204 -40.26 -21.73 -23.65
C PRO A 204 -40.55 -23.13 -23.16
N PRO A 205 -40.23 -23.57 -21.93
CA PRO A 205 -40.57 -24.93 -21.49
C PRO A 205 -42.06 -25.24 -21.48
N THR A 206 -42.91 -24.28 -21.09
CA THR A 206 -44.37 -24.48 -21.13
C THR A 206 -44.88 -24.53 -22.55
N MET A 207 -44.36 -23.74 -23.48
CA MET A 207 -44.70 -23.81 -24.89
C MET A 207 -44.31 -25.16 -25.52
N ILE A 208 -43.16 -25.72 -25.12
CA ILE A 208 -42.70 -27.04 -25.56
C ILE A 208 -43.65 -28.11 -25.03
N SER A 209 -44.20 -27.99 -23.82
CA SER A 209 -45.22 -28.90 -23.30
C SER A 209 -46.47 -28.92 -24.21
N THR A 210 -47.00 -27.73 -24.53
CA THR A 210 -48.17 -27.62 -25.45
C THR A 210 -47.84 -28.16 -26.85
N LEU A 211 -46.62 -27.95 -27.35
CA LEU A 211 -46.18 -28.51 -28.61
C LEU A 211 -46.22 -30.04 -28.60
N VAL A 212 -45.71 -30.68 -27.55
CA VAL A 212 -45.60 -32.14 -27.45
C VAL A 212 -46.92 -32.80 -27.12
N ASP A 213 -47.78 -32.19 -26.29
CA ASP A 213 -49.03 -32.79 -25.81
C ASP A 213 -50.20 -32.57 -26.75
N ASP A 214 -50.31 -31.40 -27.39
CA ASP A 214 -51.47 -31.00 -28.13
C ASP A 214 -51.26 -30.97 -29.66
N ILE A 215 -50.18 -30.27 -30.09
CA ILE A 215 -49.99 -29.93 -31.50
C ILE A 215 -49.45 -31.11 -32.30
N LEU A 216 -48.44 -31.82 -31.80
CA LEU A 216 -47.81 -32.93 -32.51
C LEU A 216 -48.73 -34.12 -32.61
N PRO A 217 -49.48 -34.55 -31.56
CA PRO A 217 -50.47 -35.64 -31.66
C PRO A 217 -51.65 -35.25 -32.53
N GLY A 218 -52.10 -33.97 -32.47
CA GLY A 218 -53.18 -33.41 -33.27
C GLY A 218 -52.85 -33.18 -34.74
N ARG A 219 -51.59 -33.35 -35.16
CA ARG A 219 -51.05 -33.06 -36.51
C ARG A 219 -51.43 -31.67 -37.04
N ASP A 220 -51.50 -30.67 -36.11
CA ASP A 220 -51.89 -29.28 -36.43
C ASP A 220 -50.66 -28.51 -36.96
N LEU A 221 -50.44 -28.46 -38.28
CA LEU A 221 -49.38 -27.71 -38.93
C LEU A 221 -49.49 -26.19 -38.70
N PRO A 222 -50.66 -25.54 -38.80
CA PRO A 222 -50.82 -24.12 -38.44
C PRO A 222 -50.46 -23.82 -36.98
N GLY A 223 -50.83 -24.70 -36.06
CA GLY A 223 -50.43 -24.62 -34.65
C GLY A 223 -48.95 -24.72 -34.45
N LEU A 224 -48.28 -25.62 -35.17
CA LEU A 224 -46.82 -25.74 -35.15
C LEU A 224 -46.12 -24.43 -35.54
N TYR A 225 -46.54 -23.86 -36.69
CA TYR A 225 -45.93 -22.59 -37.15
C TYR A 225 -46.19 -21.44 -36.17
N ARG A 226 -47.39 -21.38 -35.56
CA ARG A 226 -47.71 -20.36 -34.54
C ARG A 226 -46.81 -20.50 -33.30
N ILE A 227 -46.61 -21.70 -32.76
CA ILE A 227 -45.78 -21.89 -31.55
C ILE A 227 -44.29 -21.62 -31.84
N VAL A 228 -43.78 -22.02 -33.01
CA VAL A 228 -42.44 -21.75 -33.44
C VAL A 228 -42.20 -20.23 -33.60
N ALA A 229 -43.17 -19.54 -34.26
CA ALA A 229 -43.08 -18.07 -34.38
C ALA A 229 -43.11 -17.39 -33.00
N LEU A 230 -43.88 -17.87 -32.04
CA LEU A 230 -43.94 -17.34 -30.68
C LEU A 230 -42.66 -17.62 -29.89
N LEU A 231 -42.06 -18.82 -30.02
CA LEU A 231 -40.74 -19.14 -29.45
C LEU A 231 -39.64 -18.24 -30.02
N MET A 232 -39.68 -18.01 -31.34
CA MET A 232 -38.75 -17.06 -31.96
C MET A 232 -38.96 -15.64 -31.45
N ALA A 233 -40.18 -15.18 -31.32
CA ALA A 233 -40.50 -13.85 -30.80
C ALA A 233 -40.04 -13.68 -29.33
N THR A 234 -40.26 -14.70 -28.49
CA THR A 234 -39.75 -14.67 -27.09
C THR A 234 -38.24 -14.64 -27.02
N HIS A 235 -37.55 -15.41 -27.88
CA HIS A 235 -36.08 -15.42 -27.94
C HIS A 235 -35.51 -14.11 -28.47
N ILE A 236 -36.09 -13.54 -29.53
CA ILE A 236 -35.67 -12.22 -30.07
C ILE A 236 -35.89 -11.14 -28.99
N SER A 237 -37.04 -11.14 -28.31
CA SER A 237 -37.31 -10.21 -27.22
C SER A 237 -36.27 -10.33 -26.07
N PHE A 238 -35.95 -11.57 -25.69
CA PHE A 238 -34.91 -11.85 -24.70
C PHE A 238 -33.55 -11.29 -25.13
N CYS A 239 -33.14 -11.48 -26.38
CA CYS A 239 -31.88 -10.97 -26.89
C CYS A 239 -31.84 -9.43 -26.91
N ILE A 240 -32.91 -8.77 -27.39
CA ILE A 240 -32.98 -7.29 -27.42
C ILE A 240 -32.95 -6.71 -26.01
N ILE A 241 -33.76 -7.23 -25.09
CA ILE A 241 -33.83 -6.79 -23.72
C ILE A 241 -32.47 -7.03 -23.04
N GLY A 242 -31.84 -8.20 -23.28
CA GLY A 242 -30.53 -8.55 -22.76
C GLY A 242 -29.43 -7.62 -23.23
N MET A 243 -29.44 -7.23 -24.51
CA MET A 243 -28.50 -6.28 -25.08
C MET A 243 -28.65 -4.89 -24.44
N ILE A 244 -29.89 -4.37 -24.38
CA ILE A 244 -30.16 -3.04 -23.78
C ILE A 244 -29.74 -3.03 -22.31
N ARG A 245 -30.10 -4.06 -21.55
CA ARG A 245 -29.73 -4.22 -20.15
C ARG A 245 -28.22 -4.25 -19.95
N SER A 246 -27.52 -5.10 -20.72
CA SER A 246 -26.08 -5.27 -20.58
C SER A 246 -25.32 -3.98 -20.92
N TYR A 247 -25.74 -3.27 -21.97
CA TYR A 247 -25.18 -1.98 -22.33
C TYR A 247 -25.36 -0.94 -21.22
N ARG A 248 -26.60 -0.77 -20.72
CA ARG A 248 -26.88 0.20 -19.65
C ARG A 248 -26.13 -0.12 -18.37
N LEU A 249 -26.09 -1.39 -17.97
CA LEU A 249 -25.40 -1.81 -16.77
C LEU A 249 -23.89 -1.56 -16.86
N ARG A 250 -23.29 -1.88 -18.03
CA ARG A 250 -21.86 -1.59 -18.27
C ARG A 250 -21.58 -0.10 -18.18
N LEU A 251 -22.37 0.74 -18.81
CA LEU A 251 -22.23 2.18 -18.78
C LEU A 251 -22.31 2.74 -17.35
N SER A 252 -23.25 2.26 -16.52
CA SER A 252 -23.35 2.63 -15.12
C SER A 252 -22.10 2.19 -14.33
N GLY A 253 -21.62 0.97 -14.57
CA GLY A 253 -20.40 0.49 -13.94
C GLY A 253 -19.18 1.32 -14.30
N ASP A 254 -19.04 1.69 -15.58
CA ASP A 254 -17.92 2.53 -16.05
C ASP A 254 -17.97 3.93 -15.42
N LYS A 255 -19.16 4.54 -15.27
CA LYS A 255 -19.33 5.83 -14.58
C LYS A 255 -18.97 5.76 -13.10
N VAL A 256 -19.37 4.69 -12.40
CA VAL A 256 -19.01 4.47 -10.99
C VAL A 256 -17.49 4.37 -10.82
N VAL A 257 -16.83 3.59 -11.69
CA VAL A 257 -15.36 3.47 -11.64
C VAL A 257 -14.66 4.76 -12.02
N TYR A 258 -15.16 5.47 -13.02
CA TYR A 258 -14.64 6.79 -13.39
C TYR A 258 -14.66 7.75 -12.20
N ALA A 259 -15.80 7.88 -11.52
CA ALA A 259 -15.91 8.74 -10.34
C ALA A 259 -15.00 8.28 -9.19
N LEU A 260 -14.95 6.96 -8.93
CA LEU A 260 -14.10 6.40 -7.89
C LEU A 260 -12.60 6.62 -8.16
N ARG A 261 -12.16 6.41 -9.42
CA ARG A 261 -10.75 6.66 -9.81
C ARG A 261 -10.35 8.11 -9.67
N ASN A 262 -11.22 9.02 -10.10
CA ASN A 262 -10.95 10.46 -9.97
C ASN A 262 -10.80 10.85 -8.50
N ASP A 263 -11.73 10.41 -7.63
CA ASP A 263 -11.65 10.70 -6.19
C ASP A 263 -10.40 10.09 -5.54
N VAL A 264 -10.06 8.84 -5.89
CA VAL A 264 -8.86 8.18 -5.34
C VAL A 264 -7.59 8.84 -5.83
N PHE A 265 -7.51 9.23 -7.11
CA PHE A 265 -6.37 9.94 -7.67
C PHE A 265 -6.22 11.34 -7.04
N ALA A 266 -7.30 12.11 -6.99
CA ALA A 266 -7.31 13.42 -6.34
C ALA A 266 -6.91 13.34 -4.85
N LYS A 267 -7.37 12.30 -4.16
CA LYS A 267 -6.97 12.03 -2.77
C LYS A 267 -5.50 11.67 -2.67
N ALA A 268 -5.00 10.79 -3.56
CA ALA A 268 -3.59 10.41 -3.59
C ALA A 268 -2.67 11.63 -3.73
N GLN A 269 -3.04 12.62 -4.56
CA GLN A 269 -2.25 13.85 -4.72
C GLN A 269 -2.18 14.72 -3.45
N ARG A 270 -3.09 14.53 -2.50
CA ARG A 270 -3.16 15.31 -1.25
C ARG A 270 -2.63 14.58 -0.03
N LEU A 271 -2.18 13.34 -0.18
CA LEU A 271 -1.64 12.56 0.94
C LEU A 271 -0.26 13.06 1.35
N SER A 272 0.02 12.97 2.65
CA SER A 272 1.32 13.31 3.22
C SER A 272 2.45 12.44 2.69
N MET A 273 3.68 12.95 2.66
CA MET A 273 4.87 12.18 2.28
C MET A 273 5.07 10.93 3.15
N ARG A 274 4.67 10.96 4.42
CA ARG A 274 4.69 9.78 5.32
C ARG A 274 3.92 8.57 4.77
N PHE A 275 2.85 8.81 4.01
CA PHE A 275 2.11 7.74 3.35
C PHE A 275 2.95 7.08 2.24
N TYR A 276 3.64 7.91 1.45
CA TYR A 276 4.49 7.44 0.34
C TYR A 276 5.77 6.75 0.81
N ASP A 277 6.33 7.16 1.95
CA ASP A 277 7.47 6.46 2.58
C ASP A 277 7.13 5.01 2.99
N LYS A 278 5.86 4.77 3.36
CA LYS A 278 5.37 3.45 3.80
C LYS A 278 4.75 2.62 2.69
N THR A 279 4.35 3.25 1.60
CA THR A 279 3.56 2.63 0.52
C THR A 279 4.25 2.85 -0.81
N SER A 280 4.62 1.77 -1.50
CA SER A 280 5.25 1.90 -2.82
C SER A 280 4.28 2.53 -3.84
N THR A 281 4.80 3.37 -4.72
CA THR A 281 4.04 4.02 -5.81
C THR A 281 3.31 2.99 -6.69
N GLY A 282 3.95 1.84 -6.99
CA GLY A 282 3.32 0.75 -7.72
C GLY A 282 2.08 0.17 -7.02
N SER A 283 2.08 0.11 -5.67
CA SER A 283 0.90 -0.29 -4.90
C SER A 283 -0.23 0.71 -5.05
N VAL A 284 0.06 2.01 -5.01
CA VAL A 284 -0.94 3.08 -5.21
C VAL A 284 -1.54 3.01 -6.62
N ILE A 285 -0.70 2.85 -7.65
CA ILE A 285 -1.15 2.67 -9.04
C ILE A 285 -2.09 1.48 -9.17
N ASN A 286 -1.74 0.34 -8.56
CA ASN A 286 -2.59 -0.86 -8.59
C ASN A 286 -3.93 -0.64 -7.86
N ARG A 287 -3.95 0.13 -6.77
CA ARG A 287 -5.21 0.48 -6.06
C ARG A 287 -6.12 1.35 -6.92
N ILE A 288 -5.56 2.30 -7.69
CA ILE A 288 -6.32 3.18 -8.60
C ILE A 288 -6.82 2.42 -9.83
N SER A 289 -6.04 1.51 -10.41
CA SER A 289 -6.36 0.80 -11.65
C SER A 289 -6.98 -0.58 -11.42
N GLY A 290 -6.30 -1.48 -10.74
CA GLY A 290 -6.67 -2.88 -10.56
C GLY A 290 -7.80 -3.07 -9.55
N ASP A 291 -7.66 -2.50 -8.35
CA ASP A 291 -8.65 -2.68 -7.29
C ASP A 291 -9.99 -2.03 -7.61
N THR A 292 -10.01 -0.87 -8.26
CA THR A 292 -11.25 -0.23 -8.73
C THR A 292 -11.97 -1.09 -9.77
N ASN A 293 -11.25 -1.76 -10.67
CA ASN A 293 -11.83 -2.71 -11.63
C ASN A 293 -12.44 -3.93 -10.94
N THR A 294 -11.78 -4.45 -9.90
CA THR A 294 -12.29 -5.59 -9.13
C THR A 294 -13.60 -5.23 -8.41
N ILE A 295 -13.67 -4.02 -7.85
CA ILE A 295 -14.89 -3.49 -7.24
C ILE A 295 -16.00 -3.37 -8.28
N GLN A 296 -15.72 -2.80 -9.46
CA GLN A 296 -16.68 -2.69 -10.56
C GLN A 296 -17.24 -4.06 -10.97
N ALA A 297 -16.34 -5.01 -11.26
CA ALA A 297 -16.72 -6.34 -11.69
C ALA A 297 -17.66 -7.02 -10.67
N PHE A 298 -17.38 -6.86 -9.39
CA PHE A 298 -18.24 -7.37 -8.33
C PHE A 298 -19.58 -6.65 -8.26
N MET A 299 -19.59 -5.31 -8.35
CA MET A 299 -20.82 -4.53 -8.33
C MET A 299 -21.74 -4.91 -9.50
N LEU A 300 -21.19 -5.03 -10.71
CA LEU A 300 -21.94 -5.46 -11.89
C LEU A 300 -22.50 -6.88 -11.70
N ARG A 301 -21.65 -7.80 -11.18
CA ARG A 301 -22.06 -9.18 -10.93
C ARG A 301 -23.17 -9.27 -9.90
N VAL A 302 -23.09 -8.54 -8.78
CA VAL A 302 -24.14 -8.55 -7.75
C VAL A 302 -25.45 -7.98 -8.29
N THR A 303 -25.39 -6.84 -8.96
CA THR A 303 -26.60 -6.17 -9.47
C THR A 303 -27.27 -6.97 -10.56
N GLN A 304 -26.50 -7.60 -11.45
CA GLN A 304 -27.07 -8.34 -12.58
C GLN A 304 -27.42 -9.78 -12.22
N GLU A 305 -26.47 -10.52 -11.65
CA GLU A 305 -26.60 -11.97 -11.51
C GLU A 305 -27.32 -12.39 -10.22
N VAL A 306 -26.96 -11.76 -9.07
CA VAL A 306 -27.55 -12.17 -7.77
C VAL A 306 -29.07 -12.00 -7.79
N VAL A 307 -29.54 -10.85 -8.26
CA VAL A 307 -30.99 -10.57 -8.33
C VAL A 307 -31.68 -11.48 -9.34
N THR A 308 -31.10 -11.60 -10.55
CA THR A 308 -31.64 -12.46 -11.60
C THR A 308 -31.70 -13.92 -11.14
N GLN A 309 -30.65 -14.46 -10.55
CA GLN A 309 -30.59 -15.84 -10.10
C GLN A 309 -31.53 -16.10 -8.92
N PHE A 310 -31.69 -15.13 -8.01
CA PHE A 310 -32.63 -15.24 -6.91
C PHE A 310 -34.08 -15.33 -7.38
N PHE A 311 -34.51 -14.41 -8.26
CA PHE A 311 -35.90 -14.43 -8.81
C PHE A 311 -36.10 -15.60 -9.75
N SER A 312 -35.09 -16.01 -10.53
CA SER A 312 -35.14 -17.20 -11.37
C SER A 312 -35.40 -18.45 -10.52
N MET A 313 -34.64 -18.62 -9.43
CA MET A 313 -34.80 -19.76 -8.52
C MET A 313 -36.20 -19.84 -7.93
N ILE A 314 -36.74 -18.70 -7.45
CA ILE A 314 -38.12 -18.66 -6.88
C ILE A 314 -39.15 -18.90 -7.96
N GLY A 315 -39.05 -18.23 -9.11
CA GLY A 315 -40.02 -18.36 -10.20
C GLY A 315 -40.08 -19.78 -10.75
N ILE A 316 -38.92 -20.41 -10.99
CA ILE A 316 -38.85 -21.79 -11.46
C ILE A 316 -39.41 -22.74 -10.39
N ALA A 317 -39.08 -22.56 -9.11
CA ALA A 317 -39.63 -23.37 -8.04
C ALA A 317 -41.16 -23.30 -7.99
N VAL A 318 -41.75 -22.09 -8.05
CA VAL A 318 -43.18 -21.88 -8.05
C VAL A 318 -43.86 -22.62 -9.24
N ILE A 319 -43.29 -22.48 -10.45
CA ILE A 319 -43.80 -23.17 -11.65
C ILE A 319 -43.71 -24.69 -11.46
N MET A 320 -42.59 -25.21 -11.01
CA MET A 320 -42.40 -26.66 -10.81
C MET A 320 -43.37 -27.24 -9.76
N PHE A 321 -43.58 -26.54 -8.64
CA PHE A 321 -44.54 -26.96 -7.62
C PHE A 321 -45.98 -26.88 -8.12
N ALA A 322 -46.33 -25.88 -8.94
CA ALA A 322 -47.66 -25.74 -9.56
C ALA A 322 -47.89 -26.82 -10.60
N MET A 323 -46.86 -27.23 -11.36
CA MET A 323 -46.98 -28.31 -12.35
C MET A 323 -47.16 -29.69 -11.70
N ASN A 324 -46.23 -30.06 -10.82
CA ASN A 324 -46.30 -31.33 -10.10
C ASN A 324 -45.41 -31.30 -8.86
N TYR A 325 -46.04 -31.23 -7.66
CA TYR A 325 -45.28 -31.11 -6.39
C TYR A 325 -44.40 -32.35 -6.09
N ARG A 326 -44.80 -33.56 -6.56
CA ARG A 326 -44.01 -34.78 -6.31
C ARG A 326 -42.74 -34.79 -7.14
N LEU A 327 -42.77 -34.38 -8.40
CA LEU A 327 -41.60 -34.23 -9.24
C LEU A 327 -40.73 -33.09 -8.75
N ALA A 328 -41.33 -31.99 -8.25
CA ALA A 328 -40.57 -30.87 -7.66
C ALA A 328 -39.74 -31.31 -6.44
N LEU A 329 -40.34 -32.15 -5.56
CA LEU A 329 -39.58 -32.70 -4.42
C LEU A 329 -38.41 -33.59 -4.86
N LEU A 330 -38.57 -34.39 -5.92
CA LEU A 330 -37.46 -35.17 -6.49
C LEU A 330 -36.33 -34.32 -7.02
N THR A 331 -36.64 -33.17 -7.61
CA THR A 331 -35.62 -32.22 -8.08
C THR A 331 -34.81 -31.61 -6.92
N LEU A 332 -35.42 -31.50 -5.74
CA LEU A 332 -34.71 -30.99 -4.55
C LEU A 332 -33.77 -32.03 -3.92
N ALA A 333 -33.96 -33.33 -4.20
CA ALA A 333 -33.20 -34.42 -3.58
C ALA A 333 -31.64 -34.31 -3.73
N PRO A 334 -31.07 -33.91 -4.88
CA PRO A 334 -29.62 -33.72 -5.02
C PRO A 334 -29.07 -32.50 -4.28
N ILE A 335 -29.86 -31.48 -3.95
CA ILE A 335 -29.41 -30.22 -3.41
C ILE A 335 -28.60 -30.34 -2.10
N PRO A 336 -29.08 -31.13 -1.09
CA PRO A 336 -28.32 -31.33 0.14
C PRO A 336 -26.91 -31.87 -0.13
N PHE A 337 -26.75 -32.79 -1.09
CA PHE A 337 -25.44 -33.36 -1.46
C PHE A 337 -24.57 -32.33 -2.15
N ILE A 338 -25.13 -31.50 -3.04
CA ILE A 338 -24.40 -30.41 -3.71
C ILE A 338 -23.92 -29.37 -2.67
N VAL A 339 -24.79 -28.96 -1.75
CA VAL A 339 -24.43 -27.97 -0.70
C VAL A 339 -23.40 -28.55 0.26
N MET A 340 -23.52 -29.81 0.68
CA MET A 340 -22.56 -30.49 1.52
C MET A 340 -21.21 -30.64 0.80
N GLY A 341 -21.23 -31.06 -0.46
CA GLY A 341 -20.05 -31.19 -1.32
C GLY A 341 -19.34 -29.84 -1.48
N SER A 342 -20.08 -28.76 -1.75
CA SER A 342 -19.52 -27.39 -1.86
C SER A 342 -18.85 -26.92 -0.56
N ARG A 343 -19.44 -27.21 0.61
CA ARG A 343 -18.85 -26.88 1.91
C ARG A 343 -17.56 -27.66 2.18
N ILE A 344 -17.55 -28.97 1.86
CA ILE A 344 -16.37 -29.83 2.03
C ILE A 344 -15.26 -29.37 1.07
N PHE A 345 -15.61 -29.14 -0.19
CA PHE A 345 -14.68 -28.61 -1.21
C PHE A 345 -14.08 -27.29 -0.77
N GLY A 346 -14.90 -26.29 -0.39
CA GLY A 346 -14.44 -24.98 0.05
C GLY A 346 -13.46 -25.05 1.23
N LYS A 347 -13.71 -25.93 2.22
CA LYS A 347 -12.78 -26.15 3.33
C LYS A 347 -11.44 -26.75 2.87
N LYS A 348 -11.46 -27.71 1.92
CA LYS A 348 -10.24 -28.38 1.43
C LYS A 348 -9.45 -27.51 0.45
N ILE A 349 -10.10 -26.74 -0.44
CA ILE A 349 -9.40 -25.99 -1.47
C ILE A 349 -8.79 -24.67 -0.96
N LYS A 350 -9.40 -24.03 0.05
CA LYS A 350 -8.93 -22.75 0.60
C LYS A 350 -7.46 -22.74 1.05
N PRO A 351 -6.92 -23.77 1.72
CA PRO A 351 -5.49 -23.83 2.06
C PRO A 351 -4.58 -23.87 0.83
N PHE A 352 -5.02 -24.55 -0.26
CA PHE A 352 -4.25 -24.62 -1.51
C PHE A 352 -4.17 -23.25 -2.20
N TYR A 353 -5.29 -22.51 -2.32
CA TYR A 353 -5.27 -21.17 -2.88
C TYR A 353 -4.35 -20.23 -2.10
N ARG A 354 -4.33 -20.31 -0.75
CA ARG A 354 -3.39 -19.54 0.06
C ARG A 354 -1.92 -19.92 -0.20
N ARG A 355 -1.62 -21.21 -0.45
CA ARG A 355 -0.28 -21.67 -0.79
C ARG A 355 0.13 -21.24 -2.20
N ILE A 356 -0.77 -21.35 -3.17
CA ILE A 356 -0.58 -20.89 -4.54
C ILE A 356 -0.24 -19.40 -4.53
N TRP A 357 -1.06 -18.60 -3.83
CA TRP A 357 -0.84 -17.15 -3.72
C TRP A 357 0.52 -16.81 -3.12
N ARG A 358 0.94 -17.47 -2.02
CA ARG A 358 2.26 -17.25 -1.43
C ARG A 358 3.41 -17.60 -2.39
N LYS A 359 3.27 -18.68 -3.16
CA LYS A 359 4.27 -19.06 -4.16
C LYS A 359 4.28 -18.10 -5.34
N TRP A 360 3.11 -17.61 -5.75
CA TRP A 360 3.00 -16.58 -6.79
C TRP A 360 3.67 -15.27 -6.39
N VAL A 361 3.47 -14.81 -5.17
CA VAL A 361 4.15 -13.62 -4.61
C VAL A 361 5.68 -13.78 -4.70
N ALA A 362 6.21 -14.96 -4.41
CA ALA A 362 7.66 -15.21 -4.54
C ALA A 362 8.14 -15.16 -6.01
N VAL A 363 7.34 -15.68 -6.97
CA VAL A 363 7.62 -15.54 -8.41
C VAL A 363 7.62 -14.07 -8.84
N THR A 364 6.61 -13.32 -8.40
CA THR A 364 6.47 -11.89 -8.71
C THR A 364 7.62 -11.07 -8.12
N ALA A 365 8.09 -11.41 -6.91
CA ALA A 365 9.25 -10.75 -6.29
C ALA A 365 10.50 -10.88 -7.17
N VAL A 366 10.79 -12.07 -7.69
CA VAL A 366 11.93 -12.26 -8.63
C VAL A 366 11.80 -11.41 -9.88
N LEU A 367 10.58 -11.26 -10.43
CA LEU A 367 10.35 -10.40 -11.60
C LEU A 367 10.55 -8.92 -11.27
N THR A 368 10.03 -8.48 -10.11
CA THR A 368 10.13 -7.09 -9.65
C THR A 368 11.58 -6.69 -9.37
N ASP A 369 12.43 -7.60 -8.95
CA ASP A 369 13.86 -7.35 -8.72
C ASP A 369 14.69 -7.46 -10.01
N SER A 370 14.43 -8.49 -10.83
CA SER A 370 15.26 -8.80 -12.01
C SER A 370 15.04 -7.83 -13.15
N LEU A 371 13.79 -7.41 -13.43
CA LEU A 371 13.51 -6.58 -14.61
C LEU A 371 14.03 -5.13 -14.45
N PRO A 372 13.85 -4.43 -13.34
CA PRO A 372 14.50 -3.13 -13.14
C PRO A 372 16.03 -3.24 -13.08
N GLY A 373 16.54 -4.36 -12.51
CA GLY A 373 17.97 -4.66 -12.42
C GLY A 373 18.61 -5.25 -13.69
N ILE A 374 17.92 -5.24 -14.84
CA ILE A 374 18.39 -5.93 -16.06
C ILE A 374 19.77 -5.47 -16.51
N ARG A 375 20.11 -4.19 -16.35
CA ARG A 375 21.44 -3.68 -16.70
C ARG A 375 22.54 -4.35 -15.88
N VAL A 376 22.31 -4.59 -14.58
CA VAL A 376 23.25 -5.28 -13.70
C VAL A 376 23.36 -6.74 -14.10
N ILE A 377 22.25 -7.42 -14.37
CA ILE A 377 22.24 -8.82 -14.84
C ILE A 377 23.06 -8.95 -16.14
N LYS A 378 22.88 -8.01 -17.09
CA LYS A 378 23.62 -7.97 -18.35
C LYS A 378 25.10 -7.68 -18.13
N ALA A 379 25.44 -6.68 -17.31
CA ALA A 379 26.83 -6.30 -17.03
C ALA A 379 27.65 -7.46 -16.42
N PHE A 380 27.02 -8.30 -15.61
CA PHE A 380 27.67 -9.46 -14.98
C PHE A 380 27.41 -10.79 -15.70
N SER A 381 26.79 -10.78 -16.90
CA SER A 381 26.42 -11.99 -17.66
C SER A 381 25.68 -13.04 -16.81
N ALA A 382 24.81 -12.54 -15.92
CA ALA A 382 24.13 -13.36 -14.91
C ALA A 382 22.74 -13.86 -15.35
N GLU A 383 22.41 -13.81 -16.64
CA GLU A 383 21.09 -14.18 -17.20
C GLU A 383 20.72 -15.62 -16.87
N ARG A 384 21.70 -16.55 -17.01
CA ARG A 384 21.46 -17.95 -16.70
C ARG A 384 21.11 -18.15 -15.25
N ARG A 385 21.84 -17.54 -14.31
CA ARG A 385 21.59 -17.61 -12.87
C ARG A 385 20.22 -17.02 -12.51
N SER A 386 19.87 -15.87 -13.09
CA SER A 386 18.57 -15.22 -12.90
C SER A 386 17.43 -16.09 -13.42
N GLY A 387 17.60 -16.69 -14.63
CA GLY A 387 16.64 -17.62 -15.23
C GLY A 387 16.45 -18.90 -14.42
N GLU A 388 17.53 -19.48 -13.88
CA GLU A 388 17.47 -20.64 -12.99
C GLU A 388 16.72 -20.33 -11.69
N SER A 389 16.97 -19.16 -11.09
CA SER A 389 16.24 -18.69 -9.90
C SER A 389 14.74 -18.55 -10.20
N PHE A 390 14.39 -17.87 -11.29
CA PHE A 390 12.99 -17.75 -11.71
C PHE A 390 12.34 -19.13 -11.92
N LYS A 391 13.02 -20.03 -12.63
CA LYS A 391 12.55 -21.41 -12.88
C LYS A 391 12.30 -22.16 -11.60
N GLN A 392 13.16 -22.02 -10.58
CA GLN A 392 13.00 -22.66 -9.28
C GLN A 392 11.69 -22.21 -8.58
N TYR A 393 11.46 -20.89 -8.49
CA TYR A 393 10.24 -20.37 -7.86
C TYR A 393 8.99 -20.71 -8.66
N ASN A 394 9.05 -20.62 -9.98
CA ASN A 394 7.95 -20.96 -10.89
C ASN A 394 7.60 -22.45 -10.81
N THR A 395 8.60 -23.34 -10.72
CA THR A 395 8.39 -24.78 -10.50
C THR A 395 7.73 -25.05 -9.15
N ALA A 396 8.16 -24.36 -8.09
CA ALA A 396 7.56 -24.49 -6.77
C ALA A 396 6.09 -23.99 -6.73
N TRP A 397 5.75 -22.99 -7.53
CA TRP A 397 4.37 -22.55 -7.75
C TRP A 397 3.58 -23.63 -8.49
N LEU A 398 4.09 -24.12 -9.63
CA LEU A 398 3.45 -25.15 -10.47
C LEU A 398 3.14 -26.44 -9.69
N GLU A 399 4.03 -26.88 -8.82
CA GLU A 399 3.82 -28.10 -8.00
C GLU A 399 2.62 -27.96 -7.05
N VAL A 400 2.42 -26.77 -6.47
CA VAL A 400 1.27 -26.52 -5.61
C VAL A 400 0.00 -26.37 -6.45
N ASP A 401 0.08 -25.72 -7.61
CA ASP A 401 -1.03 -25.51 -8.52
C ASP A 401 -1.53 -26.85 -9.08
N LYS A 402 -0.66 -27.76 -9.52
CA LYS A 402 -1.01 -29.12 -9.96
C LYS A 402 -1.81 -29.90 -8.90
N LYS A 403 -1.43 -29.77 -7.61
CA LYS A 403 -2.17 -30.41 -6.53
C LYS A 403 -3.57 -29.79 -6.33
N SER A 404 -3.68 -28.48 -6.46
CA SER A 404 -4.94 -27.77 -6.43
C SER A 404 -5.83 -28.11 -7.61
N ALA A 405 -5.25 -28.17 -8.83
CA ALA A 405 -5.94 -28.45 -10.07
C ALA A 405 -6.70 -29.80 -10.02
N ARG A 406 -6.08 -30.84 -9.44
CA ARG A 406 -6.76 -32.16 -9.27
C ARG A 406 -8.08 -32.04 -8.50
N ILE A 407 -8.10 -31.25 -7.43
CA ILE A 407 -9.27 -31.08 -6.58
C ILE A 407 -10.26 -30.13 -7.24
N SER A 408 -9.80 -29.00 -7.79
CA SER A 408 -10.67 -27.99 -8.41
C SER A 408 -11.31 -28.47 -9.70
N THR A 409 -10.61 -29.31 -10.49
CA THR A 409 -11.16 -29.89 -11.72
C THR A 409 -12.18 -31.00 -11.42
N ALA A 410 -11.94 -31.83 -10.40
CA ALA A 410 -12.86 -32.90 -10.06
C ALA A 410 -14.20 -32.39 -9.50
N PHE A 411 -14.22 -31.29 -8.79
CA PHE A 411 -15.41 -30.79 -8.12
C PHE A 411 -16.61 -30.49 -9.05
N PRO A 412 -16.46 -29.73 -10.17
CA PRO A 412 -17.56 -29.52 -11.11
C PRO A 412 -18.14 -30.81 -11.65
N PHE A 413 -17.33 -31.82 -11.92
CA PHE A 413 -17.79 -33.11 -12.41
C PHE A 413 -18.62 -33.88 -11.33
N ILE A 414 -18.18 -33.78 -10.05
CA ILE A 414 -18.94 -34.39 -8.94
C ILE A 414 -20.28 -33.68 -8.78
N VAL A 415 -20.33 -32.35 -8.85
CA VAL A 415 -21.59 -31.59 -8.80
C VAL A 415 -22.49 -31.99 -9.97
N ASN A 416 -21.95 -32.00 -11.20
CA ASN A 416 -22.69 -32.36 -12.39
C ASN A 416 -23.23 -33.83 -12.31
N PHE A 417 -22.47 -34.75 -11.72
CA PHE A 417 -22.92 -36.11 -11.47
C PHE A 417 -24.19 -36.14 -10.60
N PHE A 418 -24.24 -35.41 -9.48
CA PHE A 418 -25.46 -35.34 -8.65
C PHE A 418 -26.61 -34.66 -9.36
N VAL A 419 -26.35 -33.61 -10.15
CA VAL A 419 -27.37 -32.98 -11.02
C VAL A 419 -27.93 -34.00 -12.01
N THR A 420 -27.09 -34.74 -12.71
CA THR A 420 -27.46 -35.76 -13.67
C THR A 420 -28.24 -36.92 -12.99
N CYS A 421 -27.83 -37.36 -11.80
CA CYS A 421 -28.57 -38.34 -11.01
C CYS A 421 -29.99 -37.83 -10.70
N GLY A 422 -30.13 -36.56 -10.29
CA GLY A 422 -31.46 -35.94 -10.09
C GLY A 422 -32.30 -35.93 -11.34
N THR A 423 -31.69 -35.61 -12.47
CA THR A 423 -32.33 -35.61 -13.79
C THR A 423 -32.79 -37.04 -14.18
N MET A 424 -31.95 -38.06 -13.96
CA MET A 424 -32.28 -39.46 -14.22
C MET A 424 -33.40 -39.99 -13.31
N LEU A 425 -33.44 -39.55 -12.04
CA LEU A 425 -34.54 -39.88 -11.13
C LEU A 425 -35.88 -39.30 -11.64
N ILE A 426 -35.88 -38.07 -12.16
CA ILE A 426 -37.08 -37.47 -12.74
C ILE A 426 -37.53 -38.27 -13.98
N TRP A 427 -36.61 -38.66 -14.87
CA TRP A 427 -36.92 -39.51 -16.03
C TRP A 427 -37.43 -40.88 -15.60
N GLY A 428 -36.79 -41.57 -14.67
CA GLY A 428 -37.15 -42.91 -14.23
C GLY A 428 -38.51 -42.92 -13.52
N ILE A 429 -38.72 -42.09 -12.52
CA ILE A 429 -39.94 -42.06 -11.72
C ILE A 429 -41.06 -41.35 -12.49
N GLY A 430 -40.78 -40.16 -13.07
CA GLY A 430 -41.74 -39.38 -13.86
C GLY A 430 -42.15 -40.10 -15.11
N GLY A 431 -41.25 -40.72 -15.85
CA GLY A 431 -41.53 -41.55 -17.01
C GLY A 431 -42.38 -42.77 -16.64
N GLY A 432 -42.09 -43.44 -15.50
CA GLY A 432 -42.90 -44.51 -14.98
C GLY A 432 -44.35 -44.06 -14.69
N TRP A 433 -44.51 -42.86 -14.13
CA TRP A 433 -45.86 -42.29 -13.90
C TRP A 433 -46.58 -41.94 -15.20
N VAL A 434 -45.89 -41.47 -16.24
CA VAL A 434 -46.48 -41.25 -17.57
C VAL A 434 -47.01 -42.54 -18.15
N ILE A 435 -46.29 -43.66 -18.02
CA ILE A 435 -46.61 -44.96 -18.56
C ILE A 435 -47.77 -45.61 -17.75
N THR A 436 -47.68 -45.56 -16.40
CA THR A 436 -48.59 -46.32 -15.52
C THR A 436 -49.83 -45.55 -15.09
N SER A 437 -49.80 -44.23 -15.02
CA SER A 437 -50.88 -43.38 -14.54
C SER A 437 -51.63 -42.80 -15.74
N ALA A 438 -52.57 -43.51 -16.29
CA ALA A 438 -53.34 -43.08 -17.45
C ALA A 438 -53.94 -41.67 -17.31
N GLY A 439 -53.23 -40.67 -17.86
CA GLY A 439 -53.61 -39.25 -17.95
C GLY A 439 -53.23 -38.32 -16.79
N ALA A 440 -52.56 -38.78 -15.74
CA ALA A 440 -52.20 -37.92 -14.60
C ALA A 440 -50.94 -37.08 -14.85
N LEU A 441 -50.02 -37.48 -15.75
CA LEU A 441 -48.84 -36.75 -16.18
C LEU A 441 -48.64 -36.93 -17.68
N SER A 442 -48.62 -35.84 -18.45
CA SER A 442 -48.36 -35.88 -19.89
C SER A 442 -46.86 -35.95 -20.22
N ILE A 443 -46.55 -36.41 -21.44
CA ILE A 443 -45.18 -36.45 -21.95
C ILE A 443 -44.58 -35.02 -22.02
N GLY A 444 -45.35 -34.06 -22.56
CA GLY A 444 -44.91 -32.66 -22.66
C GLY A 444 -44.70 -32.02 -21.31
N THR A 445 -45.57 -32.33 -20.30
CA THR A 445 -45.35 -31.87 -18.93
C THR A 445 -44.00 -32.41 -18.36
N LEU A 446 -43.68 -33.69 -18.62
CA LEU A 446 -42.39 -34.26 -18.19
C LEU A 446 -41.20 -33.56 -18.86
N VAL A 447 -41.29 -33.30 -20.17
CA VAL A 447 -40.24 -32.61 -20.95
C VAL A 447 -40.02 -31.16 -20.46
N ALA A 448 -41.16 -30.43 -20.23
CA ALA A 448 -41.07 -29.08 -19.65
C ALA A 448 -40.45 -29.07 -18.24
N PHE A 449 -40.86 -30.06 -17.43
CA PHE A 449 -40.34 -30.22 -16.07
C PHE A 449 -38.81 -30.46 -16.07
N MET A 450 -38.32 -31.28 -17.00
CA MET A 450 -36.86 -31.51 -17.19
C MET A 450 -36.12 -30.23 -17.55
N SER A 451 -36.70 -29.40 -18.42
CA SER A 451 -36.13 -28.11 -18.79
C SER A 451 -36.05 -27.17 -17.57
N TYR A 452 -37.13 -27.09 -16.79
CA TYR A 452 -37.16 -26.32 -15.55
C TYR A 452 -36.19 -26.86 -14.49
N ALA A 453 -36.05 -28.17 -14.33
CA ALA A 453 -35.12 -28.79 -13.43
C ALA A 453 -33.67 -28.42 -13.78
N SER A 454 -33.31 -28.45 -15.08
CA SER A 454 -32.02 -28.02 -15.57
C SER A 454 -31.77 -26.54 -15.26
N MET A 455 -32.75 -25.67 -15.50
CA MET A 455 -32.65 -24.24 -15.21
C MET A 455 -32.54 -23.97 -13.70
N PHE A 456 -33.14 -24.77 -12.84
CA PHE A 456 -33.17 -24.62 -11.39
C PHE A 456 -31.77 -24.84 -10.74
N TYR A 457 -30.97 -25.72 -11.31
CA TYR A 457 -29.62 -25.97 -10.76
C TYR A 457 -28.64 -24.87 -11.06
N THR A 458 -28.86 -24.01 -12.07
CA THR A 458 -27.97 -22.90 -12.44
C THR A 458 -27.77 -21.85 -11.30
N PRO A 459 -28.86 -21.33 -10.67
CA PRO A 459 -28.77 -20.46 -9.51
C PRO A 459 -28.00 -21.05 -8.33
N ILE A 460 -28.13 -22.35 -8.08
CA ILE A 460 -27.49 -23.03 -6.96
C ILE A 460 -25.95 -23.00 -7.15
N ASN A 461 -25.49 -23.33 -8.37
CA ASN A 461 -24.08 -23.27 -8.72
C ASN A 461 -23.53 -21.84 -8.63
N PHE A 462 -24.31 -20.84 -9.05
CA PHE A 462 -23.97 -19.45 -8.96
C PHE A 462 -23.72 -19.01 -7.49
N PHE A 463 -24.65 -19.27 -6.59
CA PHE A 463 -24.52 -18.90 -5.18
C PHE A 463 -23.40 -19.66 -4.46
N ALA A 464 -23.11 -20.90 -4.87
CA ALA A 464 -21.99 -21.65 -4.34
C ALA A 464 -20.64 -20.97 -4.61
N ASN A 465 -20.49 -20.26 -5.75
CA ASN A 465 -19.25 -19.61 -6.19
C ASN A 465 -19.19 -18.10 -5.88
N LEU A 466 -20.28 -17.50 -5.38
CA LEU A 466 -20.36 -16.05 -5.13
C LEU A 466 -19.38 -15.56 -4.05
N ASN A 467 -19.08 -16.42 -3.06
CA ASN A 467 -18.29 -16.05 -1.90
C ASN A 467 -16.87 -15.59 -2.27
N ASP A 468 -16.22 -16.19 -3.27
CA ASP A 468 -14.86 -15.86 -3.66
C ASP A 468 -14.80 -14.47 -4.32
N SER A 469 -15.76 -14.15 -5.17
CA SER A 469 -15.90 -12.81 -5.77
C SER A 469 -16.16 -11.74 -4.71
N TYR A 470 -16.98 -12.05 -3.70
CA TYR A 470 -17.24 -11.15 -2.57
C TYR A 470 -15.97 -10.86 -1.75
N GLN A 471 -15.18 -11.90 -1.41
CA GLN A 471 -13.95 -11.73 -0.63
C GLN A 471 -12.90 -10.92 -1.40
N SER A 472 -12.77 -11.15 -2.70
CA SER A 472 -11.86 -10.38 -3.56
C SER A 472 -12.26 -8.91 -3.62
N ALA A 473 -13.55 -8.63 -3.87
CA ALA A 473 -14.05 -7.26 -3.93
C ALA A 473 -13.94 -6.53 -2.59
N LEU A 474 -14.22 -7.22 -1.48
CA LEU A 474 -14.07 -6.65 -0.14
C LEU A 474 -12.63 -6.24 0.12
N SER A 475 -11.67 -7.12 -0.20
CA SER A 475 -10.23 -6.82 -0.02
C SER A 475 -9.77 -5.63 -0.88
N SER A 476 -10.28 -5.52 -2.12
CA SER A 476 -9.98 -4.40 -3.01
C SER A 476 -10.64 -3.10 -2.53
N ALA A 477 -11.89 -3.18 -2.06
CA ALA A 477 -12.61 -2.05 -1.48
C ALA A 477 -11.89 -1.47 -0.25
N GLU A 478 -11.37 -2.34 0.61
CA GLU A 478 -10.61 -1.95 1.79
C GLU A 478 -9.32 -1.21 1.42
N ARG A 479 -8.56 -1.70 0.43
CA ARG A 479 -7.34 -1.02 -0.04
C ARG A 479 -7.62 0.32 -0.69
N VAL A 480 -8.73 0.47 -1.39
CA VAL A 480 -9.15 1.75 -1.98
C VAL A 480 -9.59 2.73 -0.89
N LEU A 481 -10.38 2.26 0.09
CA LEU A 481 -10.79 3.08 1.22
C LEU A 481 -9.63 3.48 2.12
N ASP A 482 -8.58 2.67 2.22
CA ASP A 482 -7.34 3.01 2.92
C ASP A 482 -6.68 4.30 2.37
N ILE A 483 -6.77 4.52 1.05
CA ILE A 483 -6.36 5.80 0.45
C ILE A 483 -7.37 6.91 0.75
N LEU A 484 -8.68 6.64 0.56
CA LEU A 484 -9.72 7.66 0.72
C LEU A 484 -9.87 8.14 2.17
N ASP A 485 -9.64 7.26 3.13
CA ASP A 485 -9.73 7.53 4.57
C ASP A 485 -8.40 8.03 5.18
N ALA A 486 -7.28 7.93 4.45
CA ALA A 486 -5.98 8.44 4.90
C ALA A 486 -6.05 9.96 5.13
N GLU A 487 -5.30 10.44 6.10
CA GLU A 487 -5.24 11.87 6.41
C GLU A 487 -4.60 12.65 5.26
N ASP A 488 -5.22 13.76 4.88
CA ASP A 488 -4.63 14.72 3.95
C ASP A 488 -3.39 15.36 4.58
N GLU A 489 -2.52 15.90 3.73
CA GLU A 489 -1.44 16.75 4.19
C GLU A 489 -2.03 17.95 4.96
N ALA A 490 -1.50 18.20 6.15
CA ALA A 490 -2.06 19.23 7.04
C ALA A 490 -1.85 20.64 6.45
N ASP A 491 -2.93 21.35 6.21
CA ASP A 491 -2.90 22.76 5.80
C ASP A 491 -3.65 23.62 6.83
N THR A 492 -3.01 23.79 7.98
CA THR A 492 -3.59 24.56 9.11
C THR A 492 -3.52 26.07 8.90
N GLY A 493 -2.74 26.55 7.91
CA GLY A 493 -2.56 27.95 7.55
C GLY A 493 -3.36 28.40 6.34
N LYS A 494 -4.35 27.63 5.88
CA LYS A 494 -5.09 27.88 4.65
C LYS A 494 -5.61 29.31 4.54
N GLY A 495 -5.27 29.97 3.43
CA GLY A 495 -5.64 31.34 3.14
C GLY A 495 -4.75 32.41 3.79
N ASN A 496 -3.77 32.06 4.62
CA ASN A 496 -2.81 33.00 5.20
C ASN A 496 -1.57 33.09 4.29
N CYS A 497 -1.44 34.17 3.55
CA CYS A 497 -0.40 34.42 2.55
C CYS A 497 0.40 35.70 2.90
N PRO A 498 1.26 35.68 3.95
CA PRO A 498 2.04 36.84 4.35
C PRO A 498 3.15 37.13 3.32
N ALA A 499 3.57 38.40 3.20
CA ALA A 499 4.70 38.74 2.35
C ALA A 499 6.00 38.12 2.91
N ILE A 500 6.64 37.25 2.14
CA ILE A 500 7.85 36.52 2.53
C ILE A 500 9.09 37.27 2.01
N ARG A 501 10.03 37.58 2.93
CA ARG A 501 11.36 38.16 2.64
C ARG A 501 12.44 37.10 2.64
N GLY A 502 12.25 36.01 3.40
CA GLY A 502 13.13 34.84 3.41
C GLY A 502 14.04 34.73 4.62
N ARG A 503 13.70 35.33 5.76
CA ARG A 503 14.38 35.04 7.03
C ARG A 503 13.88 33.70 7.58
N ILE A 504 14.79 32.76 7.86
CA ILE A 504 14.43 31.41 8.31
C ILE A 504 15.02 31.17 9.70
N GLU A 505 14.21 30.72 10.65
CA GLU A 505 14.64 30.41 12.01
C GLU A 505 14.17 29.00 12.43
N PHE A 506 15.11 28.16 12.85
CA PHE A 506 14.83 26.90 13.55
C PHE A 506 15.07 27.13 15.03
N LYS A 507 14.09 26.84 15.90
CA LYS A 507 14.16 27.01 17.34
C LYS A 507 13.87 25.68 18.03
N ASN A 508 14.90 25.11 18.65
CA ASN A 508 14.87 23.85 19.40
C ASN A 508 14.17 22.72 18.64
N VAL A 509 14.45 22.59 17.33
CA VAL A 509 13.76 21.65 16.46
C VAL A 509 14.30 20.23 16.68
N ASN A 510 13.38 19.34 17.06
CA ASN A 510 13.62 17.92 17.23
C ASN A 510 12.71 17.12 16.30
N PHE A 511 13.24 16.11 15.61
CA PHE A 511 12.47 15.31 14.67
C PHE A 511 12.92 13.85 14.62
N SER A 512 11.93 12.97 14.52
CA SER A 512 12.10 11.53 14.28
C SER A 512 11.01 10.99 13.34
N PHE A 513 11.40 10.12 12.41
CA PHE A 513 10.44 9.49 11.48
C PHE A 513 9.53 8.48 12.19
N ASP A 514 10.06 7.74 13.15
CA ASP A 514 9.41 6.59 13.79
C ASP A 514 9.33 6.69 15.32
N ARG A 515 9.72 7.83 15.90
CA ARG A 515 9.84 8.09 17.35
C ARG A 515 10.85 7.20 18.09
N THR A 516 11.57 6.33 17.38
CA THR A 516 12.53 5.41 18.00
C THR A 516 13.97 5.94 17.96
N LYS A 517 14.31 6.70 16.91
CA LYS A 517 15.63 7.32 16.75
C LYS A 517 15.47 8.77 16.33
N MET A 518 16.02 9.69 17.13
CA MET A 518 16.06 11.10 16.76
C MET A 518 16.93 11.26 15.50
N THR A 519 16.33 11.85 14.47
CA THR A 519 17.02 12.17 13.21
C THR A 519 17.62 13.56 13.27
N LEU A 520 16.92 14.51 13.91
CA LEU A 520 17.41 15.83 14.24
C LEU A 520 17.15 16.09 15.72
N SER A 521 18.11 16.68 16.41
CA SER A 521 18.04 16.97 17.85
C SER A 521 18.57 18.36 18.12
N ASP A 522 17.76 19.18 18.78
CA ASP A 522 18.11 20.53 19.24
C ASP A 522 18.70 21.41 18.14
N ILE A 523 18.03 21.46 16.99
CA ILE A 523 18.45 22.31 15.88
C ILE A 523 18.05 23.75 16.17
N ASN A 524 19.07 24.60 16.29
CA ASN A 524 18.97 26.05 16.44
C ASN A 524 19.77 26.71 15.32
N LEU A 525 19.07 27.36 14.36
CA LEU A 525 19.69 27.96 13.17
C LEU A 525 18.91 29.18 12.73
N THR A 526 19.60 30.31 12.51
CA THR A 526 19.03 31.51 11.90
C THR A 526 19.74 31.81 10.59
N ILE A 527 18.96 32.05 9.56
CA ILE A 527 19.40 32.42 8.20
C ILE A 527 18.74 33.76 7.88
N GLU A 528 19.55 34.79 7.61
CA GLU A 528 19.04 36.10 7.28
C GLU A 528 18.64 36.20 5.80
N PRO A 529 17.75 37.14 5.44
CA PRO A 529 17.36 37.33 4.04
C PRO A 529 18.56 37.61 3.13
N GLY A 530 18.69 36.80 2.07
CA GLY A 530 19.82 36.91 1.13
C GLY A 530 21.06 36.13 1.51
N ASP A 531 21.10 35.45 2.66
CA ASP A 531 22.18 34.55 3.03
C ASP A 531 22.26 33.34 2.10
N ILE A 532 23.50 32.92 1.82
CA ILE A 532 23.80 31.66 1.12
C ILE A 532 24.41 30.71 2.14
N VAL A 533 23.62 29.73 2.59
CA VAL A 533 24.01 28.80 3.64
C VAL A 533 24.36 27.43 3.05
N GLY A 534 25.62 27.00 3.27
CA GLY A 534 26.03 25.65 2.92
C GLY A 534 25.81 24.66 4.08
N ILE A 535 25.06 23.59 3.86
CA ILE A 535 24.89 22.50 4.83
C ILE A 535 25.79 21.34 4.46
N VAL A 536 26.72 21.01 5.32
CA VAL A 536 27.70 19.93 5.13
C VAL A 536 27.62 18.89 6.25
N GLY A 537 28.05 17.68 5.99
CA GLY A 537 28.08 16.60 6.98
C GLY A 537 28.11 15.22 6.33
N THR A 538 28.37 14.21 7.13
CA THR A 538 28.41 12.82 6.67
C THR A 538 27.06 12.35 6.13
N THR A 539 27.07 11.30 5.31
CA THR A 539 25.82 10.65 4.86
C THR A 539 25.01 10.18 6.07
N GLY A 540 23.71 10.50 6.10
CA GLY A 540 22.84 10.19 7.25
C GLY A 540 22.93 11.20 8.42
N ALA A 541 23.67 12.32 8.29
CA ALA A 541 23.75 13.36 9.32
C ALA A 541 22.45 14.16 9.55
N GLY A 542 21.43 14.03 8.64
CA GLY A 542 20.17 14.73 8.75
C GLY A 542 19.99 15.93 7.79
N LYS A 543 20.92 16.15 6.85
CA LYS A 543 20.88 17.29 5.90
C LYS A 543 19.57 17.38 5.11
N SER A 544 19.22 16.33 4.38
CA SER A 544 17.97 16.28 3.59
C SER A 544 16.73 16.30 4.48
N THR A 545 16.81 15.76 5.71
CA THR A 545 15.70 15.85 6.67
C THR A 545 15.42 17.28 7.09
N LEU A 546 16.46 18.08 7.34
CA LEU A 546 16.31 19.50 7.70
C LEU A 546 15.59 20.28 6.59
N VAL A 547 16.01 20.06 5.34
CA VAL A 547 15.38 20.66 4.16
C VAL A 547 13.94 20.19 3.98
N ASN A 548 13.68 18.89 4.14
CA ASN A 548 12.35 18.33 4.02
C ASN A 548 11.37 18.88 5.08
N LEU A 549 11.86 19.19 6.29
CA LEU A 549 11.06 19.90 7.30
C LEU A 549 10.74 21.33 6.88
N LEU A 550 11.74 22.05 6.34
CA LEU A 550 11.53 23.39 5.81
C LEU A 550 10.51 23.41 4.65
N MET A 551 10.54 22.40 3.77
CA MET A 551 9.53 22.21 2.69
C MET A 551 8.15 21.80 3.21
N ARG A 552 8.00 21.55 4.52
CA ARG A 552 6.79 20.97 5.13
C ARG A 552 6.35 19.66 4.47
N PHE A 553 7.32 18.81 4.07
CA PHE A 553 7.00 17.45 3.64
C PHE A 553 6.66 16.53 4.82
N TYR A 554 7.14 16.90 6.01
CA TYR A 554 6.88 16.20 7.27
C TYR A 554 6.46 17.19 8.35
N ASP A 555 5.33 16.89 8.97
CA ASP A 555 4.85 17.53 10.20
C ASP A 555 5.16 16.63 11.40
N GLY A 556 5.00 17.15 12.62
CA GLY A 556 5.18 16.41 13.88
C GLY A 556 6.62 16.45 14.39
N TYR A 557 7.31 17.56 14.16
CA TYR A 557 8.53 17.96 14.88
C TYR A 557 8.17 18.76 16.12
N ASP A 558 9.01 18.66 17.16
CA ASP A 558 8.96 19.50 18.34
C ASP A 558 9.80 20.77 18.07
N GLY A 559 9.43 21.89 18.72
CA GLY A 559 10.02 23.20 18.46
C GLY A 559 9.29 24.00 17.37
N GLU A 560 9.96 25.04 16.85
CA GLU A 560 9.36 25.95 15.89
C GLU A 560 10.29 26.15 14.69
N ILE A 561 9.69 26.17 13.49
CA ILE A 561 10.32 26.61 12.25
C ILE A 561 9.58 27.87 11.79
N LEU A 562 10.26 28.99 11.78
CA LEU A 562 9.68 30.30 11.46
C LEU A 562 10.24 30.80 10.14
N VAL A 563 9.39 31.42 9.33
CA VAL A 563 9.77 32.23 8.17
C VAL A 563 9.26 33.66 8.40
N ASP A 564 10.17 34.61 8.41
CA ASP A 564 9.89 36.01 8.77
C ASP A 564 9.12 36.17 10.09
N GLY A 565 9.46 35.32 11.09
CA GLY A 565 8.83 35.30 12.42
C GLY A 565 7.48 34.61 12.48
N ILE A 566 6.98 34.03 11.39
CA ILE A 566 5.71 33.32 11.33
C ILE A 566 6.00 31.81 11.24
N ASP A 567 5.37 31.02 12.10
CA ASP A 567 5.47 29.57 12.03
C ASP A 567 4.96 29.06 10.67
N ILE A 568 5.78 28.26 9.97
CA ILE A 568 5.47 27.72 8.64
C ILE A 568 4.15 26.93 8.62
N ARG A 569 3.73 26.36 9.75
CA ARG A 569 2.45 25.64 9.91
C ARG A 569 1.23 26.57 9.82
N LYS A 570 1.42 27.88 10.06
CA LYS A 570 0.37 28.91 10.01
C LYS A 570 0.29 29.65 8.68
N ILE A 571 1.10 29.28 7.69
CA ILE A 571 1.11 29.83 6.34
C ILE A 571 0.37 28.85 5.42
N ASP A 572 -0.39 29.35 4.46
CA ASP A 572 -1.01 28.53 3.40
C ASP A 572 0.05 27.68 2.69
N LEU A 573 -0.18 26.38 2.62
CA LEU A 573 0.83 25.42 2.15
C LEU A 573 1.20 25.64 0.68
N GLY A 574 0.21 25.88 -0.17
CA GLY A 574 0.44 26.13 -1.61
C GLY A 574 1.22 27.42 -1.84
N TYR A 575 0.79 28.51 -1.16
CA TYR A 575 1.50 29.77 -1.19
C TYR A 575 2.92 29.64 -0.65
N TYR A 576 3.10 28.99 0.49
CA TYR A 576 4.42 28.79 1.09
C TYR A 576 5.39 28.09 0.14
N ARG A 577 4.97 26.97 -0.44
CA ARG A 577 5.79 26.20 -1.40
C ARG A 577 6.06 26.97 -2.69
N SER A 578 5.16 27.86 -3.11
CA SER A 578 5.42 28.73 -4.25
C SER A 578 6.53 29.77 -4.02
N GLN A 579 6.89 30.01 -2.75
CA GLN A 579 8.01 30.89 -2.38
C GLN A 579 9.36 30.17 -2.24
N ILE A 580 9.38 28.85 -2.44
CA ILE A 580 10.58 28.02 -2.32
C ILE A 580 10.90 27.32 -3.63
N GLY A 581 11.99 27.66 -4.26
CA GLY A 581 12.53 26.93 -5.41
C GLY A 581 13.36 25.74 -4.95
N TYR A 582 13.00 24.54 -5.38
CA TYR A 582 13.69 23.30 -4.97
C TYR A 582 14.31 22.60 -6.18
N VAL A 583 15.63 22.54 -6.23
CA VAL A 583 16.40 21.82 -7.25
C VAL A 583 16.94 20.54 -6.62
N GLN A 584 16.40 19.41 -7.04
CA GLN A 584 16.71 18.08 -6.52
C GLN A 584 17.97 17.51 -7.16
N GLN A 585 18.62 16.57 -6.45
CA GLN A 585 19.76 15.80 -6.94
C GLN A 585 19.41 15.02 -8.23
N GLU A 586 18.29 14.30 -8.24
CA GLU A 586 17.74 13.68 -9.43
C GLU A 586 16.57 14.49 -9.97
N SER A 587 16.82 15.29 -11.00
CA SER A 587 15.82 16.15 -11.60
C SER A 587 14.76 15.33 -12.37
N MET A 588 13.55 15.28 -11.84
CA MET A 588 12.44 14.55 -12.43
C MET A 588 11.83 15.33 -13.60
N MET A 589 11.73 14.68 -14.77
CA MET A 589 11.00 15.20 -15.94
C MET A 589 9.74 14.40 -16.18
N PHE A 590 8.67 15.09 -16.53
CA PHE A 590 7.39 14.47 -16.90
C PHE A 590 7.40 14.11 -18.39
N ARG A 591 6.62 13.11 -18.77
CA ARG A 591 6.38 12.77 -20.16
C ARG A 591 5.47 13.84 -20.79
N ASP A 592 6.10 14.91 -21.26
CA ASP A 592 5.47 16.08 -21.86
C ASP A 592 6.52 16.81 -22.71
N THR A 593 6.14 17.91 -23.38
CA THR A 593 7.08 18.76 -24.10
C THR A 593 8.12 19.39 -23.16
N ILE A 594 9.26 19.81 -23.68
CA ILE A 594 10.26 20.57 -22.91
C ILE A 594 9.64 21.88 -22.41
N PHE A 595 8.82 22.54 -23.24
CA PHE A 595 8.10 23.74 -22.85
C PHE A 595 7.25 23.50 -21.60
N ASN A 596 6.37 22.49 -21.61
CA ASN A 596 5.49 22.16 -20.49
C ASN A 596 6.26 21.72 -19.25
N ASN A 597 7.41 21.08 -19.42
CA ASN A 597 8.29 20.73 -18.32
C ASN A 597 8.89 21.96 -17.64
N ILE A 598 9.26 23.02 -18.36
CA ILE A 598 9.71 24.29 -17.79
C ILE A 598 8.53 25.04 -17.17
N ALA A 599 7.41 25.14 -17.90
CA ALA A 599 6.19 25.83 -17.47
C ALA A 599 5.45 25.12 -16.32
N PHE A 600 5.92 23.98 -15.85
CA PHE A 600 5.25 23.18 -14.81
C PHE A 600 4.94 23.96 -13.52
N SER A 601 5.82 24.87 -13.11
CA SER A 601 5.62 25.75 -11.94
C SER A 601 4.67 26.92 -12.18
N LYS A 602 4.48 27.33 -13.45
CA LYS A 602 3.63 28.44 -13.89
C LYS A 602 2.98 28.08 -15.23
N PRO A 603 1.87 27.30 -15.23
CA PRO A 603 1.25 26.79 -16.46
C PRO A 603 0.76 27.89 -17.43
N ASP A 604 0.43 29.08 -16.90
CA ASP A 604 -0.04 30.23 -17.68
C ASP A 604 1.10 31.16 -18.13
N ALA A 605 2.36 30.67 -18.07
CA ALA A 605 3.53 31.48 -18.48
C ALA A 605 3.49 31.78 -19.98
N GLN A 606 3.87 33.02 -20.34
CA GLN A 606 4.02 33.38 -21.73
C GLN A 606 5.28 32.74 -22.33
N VAL A 607 5.31 32.58 -23.64
CA VAL A 607 6.41 31.93 -24.36
C VAL A 607 7.75 32.60 -24.07
N GLU A 608 7.75 33.94 -24.04
CA GLU A 608 8.94 34.75 -23.76
C GLU A 608 9.49 34.52 -22.35
N GLU A 609 8.60 34.32 -21.36
CA GLU A 609 9.01 33.99 -19.97
C GLU A 609 9.71 32.63 -19.89
N VAL A 610 9.20 31.64 -20.63
CA VAL A 610 9.78 30.29 -20.68
C VAL A 610 11.14 30.32 -21.38
N PHE A 611 11.27 31.06 -22.49
CA PHE A 611 12.52 31.21 -23.21
C PHE A 611 13.56 31.93 -22.34
N HIS A 612 13.19 33.02 -21.69
CA HIS A 612 14.08 33.72 -20.78
C HIS A 612 14.54 32.83 -19.61
N ALA A 613 13.62 32.07 -19.03
CA ALA A 613 13.98 31.11 -17.98
C ALA A 613 14.96 30.04 -18.46
N ALA A 614 14.83 29.57 -19.70
CA ALA A 614 15.74 28.61 -20.30
C ALA A 614 17.11 29.24 -20.62
N GLU A 615 17.16 30.49 -21.04
CA GLU A 615 18.41 31.23 -21.25
C GLU A 615 19.19 31.41 -19.96
N VAL A 616 18.53 31.91 -18.90
CA VAL A 616 19.12 32.07 -17.57
C VAL A 616 19.67 30.75 -17.02
N ALA A 617 18.98 29.65 -17.31
CA ALA A 617 19.39 28.30 -16.90
C ALA A 617 20.44 27.66 -17.84
N ASN A 618 20.98 28.38 -18.83
CA ASN A 618 21.86 27.84 -19.87
C ASN A 618 21.27 26.60 -20.59
N ALA A 619 19.93 26.55 -20.72
CA ALA A 619 19.22 25.45 -21.32
C ALA A 619 18.82 25.70 -22.79
N HIS A 620 18.66 26.96 -23.18
CA HIS A 620 18.15 27.35 -24.51
C HIS A 620 18.93 26.72 -25.65
N GLU A 621 20.25 26.72 -25.58
CA GLU A 621 21.12 26.24 -26.68
C GLU A 621 20.92 24.75 -26.97
N PHE A 622 20.88 23.89 -25.95
CA PHE A 622 20.65 22.47 -26.19
C PHE A 622 19.20 22.17 -26.58
N ILE A 623 18.22 22.97 -26.11
CA ILE A 623 16.82 22.87 -26.53
C ILE A 623 16.69 23.21 -28.01
N ALA A 624 17.31 24.29 -28.48
CA ALA A 624 17.28 24.72 -29.87
C ALA A 624 17.96 23.71 -30.82
N ARG A 625 18.85 22.87 -30.33
CA ARG A 625 19.46 21.76 -31.10
C ARG A 625 18.55 20.53 -31.24
N GLN A 626 17.47 20.44 -30.46
CA GLN A 626 16.51 19.34 -30.62
C GLN A 626 15.71 19.53 -31.92
N PRO A 627 15.34 18.44 -32.61
CA PRO A 627 14.58 18.53 -33.87
C PRO A 627 13.30 19.38 -33.77
N ASP A 628 12.56 19.25 -32.65
CA ASP A 628 11.32 19.96 -32.39
C ASP A 628 11.49 21.10 -31.36
N GLY A 629 12.73 21.44 -30.98
CA GLY A 629 13.02 22.52 -30.04
C GLY A 629 12.27 22.37 -28.71
N TYR A 630 11.53 23.41 -28.31
CA TYR A 630 10.73 23.40 -27.09
C TYR A 630 9.52 22.46 -27.12
N GLU A 631 9.03 22.10 -28.33
CA GLU A 631 7.94 21.12 -28.51
C GLU A 631 8.43 19.68 -28.48
N ALA A 632 9.75 19.44 -28.35
CA ALA A 632 10.30 18.10 -28.27
C ALA A 632 9.70 17.35 -27.07
N MET A 633 9.11 16.17 -27.34
CA MET A 633 8.50 15.31 -26.32
C MET A 633 9.54 14.54 -25.54
N LEU A 634 9.55 14.68 -24.24
CA LEU A 634 10.40 13.91 -23.35
C LEU A 634 9.80 12.52 -23.08
N GLY A 635 10.64 11.49 -23.11
CA GLY A 635 10.26 10.15 -22.68
C GLY A 635 10.04 10.06 -21.17
N GLU A 636 9.67 8.87 -20.70
CA GLU A 636 9.46 8.58 -19.27
C GLU A 636 10.71 8.98 -18.46
N ARG A 637 10.52 9.81 -17.41
CA ARG A 637 11.61 10.38 -16.57
C ARG A 637 12.67 11.14 -17.38
N GLY A 638 12.30 11.72 -18.52
CA GLY A 638 13.21 12.48 -19.36
C GLY A 638 14.26 11.61 -20.08
N VAL A 639 13.88 10.38 -20.49
CA VAL A 639 14.72 9.57 -21.36
C VAL A 639 15.01 10.37 -22.63
N GLY A 640 16.28 10.41 -23.05
CA GLY A 640 16.79 11.19 -24.16
C GLY A 640 17.60 12.42 -23.75
N LEU A 641 17.53 12.83 -22.46
CA LEU A 641 18.35 13.92 -21.92
C LEU A 641 19.47 13.39 -21.00
N SER A 642 20.63 14.04 -21.05
CA SER A 642 21.71 13.84 -20.08
C SER A 642 21.33 14.35 -18.69
N GLY A 643 22.08 13.93 -17.67
CA GLY A 643 21.85 14.41 -16.28
C GLY A 643 21.95 15.93 -16.17
N GLY A 644 22.92 16.54 -16.81
CA GLY A 644 23.12 17.98 -16.80
C GLY A 644 22.02 18.75 -17.53
N GLU A 645 21.50 18.23 -18.65
CA GLU A 645 20.35 18.83 -19.35
C GLU A 645 19.08 18.80 -18.51
N LYS A 646 18.76 17.67 -17.85
CA LYS A 646 17.65 17.58 -16.88
C LYS A 646 17.80 18.60 -15.76
N GLN A 647 18.99 18.78 -15.27
CA GLN A 647 19.27 19.70 -14.18
C GLN A 647 19.07 21.15 -14.60
N ARG A 648 19.58 21.55 -15.79
CA ARG A 648 19.33 22.88 -16.37
C ARG A 648 17.81 23.14 -16.60
N LEU A 649 17.05 22.15 -17.06
CA LEU A 649 15.61 22.26 -17.12
C LEU A 649 14.95 22.45 -15.75
N SER A 650 15.44 21.77 -14.72
CA SER A 650 14.97 21.96 -13.33
C SER A 650 15.28 23.37 -12.80
N ILE A 651 16.47 23.90 -13.15
CA ILE A 651 16.85 25.28 -12.83
C ILE A 651 15.92 26.25 -13.60
N ALA A 652 15.69 26.03 -14.91
CA ALA A 652 14.75 26.86 -15.70
C ALA A 652 13.34 26.89 -15.08
N ARG A 653 12.83 25.75 -14.64
CA ARG A 653 11.57 25.63 -13.89
C ARG A 653 11.55 26.52 -12.63
N THR A 654 12.68 26.56 -11.91
CA THR A 654 12.84 27.36 -10.71
C THR A 654 13.01 28.86 -11.02
N VAL A 655 13.70 29.21 -12.10
CA VAL A 655 13.82 30.62 -12.58
C VAL A 655 12.44 31.18 -12.93
N LEU A 656 11.63 30.41 -13.69
CA LEU A 656 10.29 30.80 -14.09
C LEU A 656 9.36 31.04 -12.89
N MET A 657 9.51 30.24 -11.84
CA MET A 657 8.74 30.36 -10.59
C MET A 657 9.09 31.64 -9.81
N ASN A 658 10.31 32.15 -9.94
CA ASN A 658 10.85 33.35 -9.27
C ASN A 658 10.66 33.37 -7.74
N PRO A 659 11.11 32.35 -7.00
CA PRO A 659 10.87 32.20 -5.55
C PRO A 659 11.78 33.16 -4.74
N ARG A 660 11.40 33.40 -3.46
CA ARG A 660 12.22 34.18 -2.50
C ARG A 660 13.30 33.34 -1.81
N MET A 661 13.07 32.07 -1.68
CA MET A 661 13.97 31.11 -1.03
C MET A 661 14.35 30.02 -2.03
N LEU A 662 15.61 29.55 -1.97
CA LEU A 662 16.12 28.51 -2.85
C LEU A 662 16.72 27.38 -2.03
N ILE A 663 16.50 26.17 -2.50
CA ILE A 663 17.09 24.95 -1.92
C ILE A 663 17.73 24.16 -3.06
N PHE A 664 19.03 23.88 -2.94
CA PHE A 664 19.78 23.03 -3.84
C PHE A 664 20.23 21.77 -3.11
N ASP A 665 19.80 20.61 -3.57
CA ASP A 665 20.21 19.32 -3.04
C ASP A 665 21.16 18.65 -4.02
N GLU A 666 22.48 18.72 -3.76
CA GLU A 666 23.57 18.15 -4.58
C GLU A 666 23.49 18.46 -6.08
N ALA A 667 23.20 19.68 -6.44
CA ALA A 667 22.87 20.10 -7.80
C ALA A 667 23.96 19.86 -8.88
N THR A 668 25.17 19.40 -8.57
CA THR A 668 26.25 19.17 -9.55
C THR A 668 26.85 17.76 -9.48
N ALA A 669 26.18 16.80 -8.86
CA ALA A 669 26.67 15.42 -8.79
C ALA A 669 26.57 14.72 -10.17
N SER A 670 27.66 14.08 -10.62
CA SER A 670 27.70 13.19 -11.80
C SER A 670 27.60 13.85 -13.19
N VAL A 671 28.09 15.11 -13.34
CA VAL A 671 28.20 15.79 -14.64
C VAL A 671 29.65 16.04 -15.02
N ASP A 672 29.93 16.18 -16.31
CA ASP A 672 31.24 16.57 -16.84
C ASP A 672 31.60 18.02 -16.52
N SER A 673 32.87 18.37 -16.54
CA SER A 673 33.38 19.68 -16.10
C SER A 673 32.83 20.88 -16.90
N GLU A 674 32.54 20.71 -18.18
CA GLU A 674 31.96 21.78 -19.01
C GLU A 674 30.52 22.03 -18.62
N THR A 675 29.72 20.97 -18.53
CA THR A 675 28.33 21.02 -18.06
C THR A 675 28.24 21.51 -16.62
N GLU A 676 29.19 21.14 -15.74
CA GLU A 676 29.27 21.66 -14.36
C GLU A 676 29.45 23.17 -14.35
N SER A 677 30.32 23.72 -15.21
CA SER A 677 30.52 25.17 -15.35
C SER A 677 29.24 25.89 -15.79
N GLN A 678 28.53 25.33 -16.77
CA GLN A 678 27.24 25.90 -17.24
C GLN A 678 26.17 25.87 -16.14
N ILE A 679 26.06 24.77 -15.38
CA ILE A 679 25.14 24.66 -14.24
C ILE A 679 25.50 25.65 -13.16
N GLN A 680 26.80 25.80 -12.86
CA GLN A 680 27.29 26.73 -11.85
C GLN A 680 26.94 28.19 -12.23
N GLY A 681 27.13 28.58 -13.50
CA GLY A 681 26.72 29.90 -13.99
C GLY A 681 25.21 30.15 -13.88
N ALA A 682 24.39 29.13 -14.17
CA ALA A 682 22.94 29.21 -13.99
C ALA A 682 22.54 29.37 -12.51
N ILE A 683 23.18 28.60 -11.62
CA ILE A 683 22.98 28.70 -10.16
C ILE A 683 23.36 30.11 -9.69
N GLU A 684 24.52 30.65 -10.10
CA GLU A 684 24.99 31.98 -9.72
C GLU A 684 24.01 33.08 -10.11
N SER A 685 23.43 32.98 -11.29
CA SER A 685 22.40 33.92 -11.75
C SER A 685 21.12 33.83 -10.92
N LEU A 686 20.76 32.61 -10.49
CA LEU A 686 19.55 32.35 -9.73
C LEU A 686 19.63 32.77 -8.26
N ILE A 687 20.77 32.60 -7.59
CA ILE A 687 20.94 32.89 -6.14
C ILE A 687 20.98 34.37 -5.80
N SER A 688 21.27 35.24 -6.76
CA SER A 688 21.41 36.68 -6.51
C SER A 688 20.15 37.29 -5.87
N GLY A 689 20.34 37.85 -4.65
CA GLY A 689 19.27 38.52 -3.89
C GLY A 689 18.23 37.59 -3.26
N ARG A 690 18.49 36.28 -3.20
CA ARG A 690 17.58 35.27 -2.61
C ARG A 690 18.24 34.52 -1.45
N THR A 691 17.43 34.18 -0.45
CA THR A 691 17.92 33.29 0.64
C THR A 691 18.10 31.89 0.12
N THR A 692 19.33 31.36 0.23
CA THR A 692 19.68 30.09 -0.42
C THR A 692 20.26 29.10 0.57
N ILE A 693 19.76 27.86 0.52
CA ILE A 693 20.29 26.71 1.26
C ILE A 693 20.87 25.73 0.24
N MET A 694 22.14 25.37 0.43
CA MET A 694 22.84 24.43 -0.43
C MET A 694 23.26 23.20 0.38
N ILE A 695 22.74 22.02 0.05
CA ILE A 695 23.31 20.75 0.54
C ILE A 695 24.45 20.39 -0.40
N ALA A 696 25.68 20.45 0.09
CA ALA A 696 26.84 20.25 -0.75
C ALA A 696 27.65 19.02 -0.36
N HIS A 697 28.02 18.26 -1.39
CA HIS A 697 29.03 17.21 -1.34
C HIS A 697 30.31 17.61 -2.10
N ARG A 698 30.29 18.76 -2.81
CA ARG A 698 31.49 19.32 -3.51
C ARG A 698 31.84 20.69 -3.01
N LEU A 699 33.14 20.96 -2.92
CA LEU A 699 33.73 22.24 -2.51
C LEU A 699 33.36 23.38 -3.44
N SER A 700 33.28 23.12 -4.74
CA SER A 700 32.93 24.11 -5.77
C SER A 700 31.59 24.80 -5.47
N THR A 701 30.64 24.05 -4.95
CA THR A 701 29.29 24.55 -4.62
C THR A 701 29.25 25.44 -3.40
N LEU A 702 30.23 25.26 -2.46
CA LEU A 702 30.35 26.03 -1.21
C LEU A 702 31.10 27.34 -1.31
N ARG A 703 31.81 27.59 -2.43
CA ARG A 703 32.63 28.79 -2.61
C ARG A 703 31.92 30.12 -2.41
N LYS A 704 30.60 30.15 -2.67
CA LYS A 704 29.78 31.35 -2.51
C LYS A 704 28.97 31.39 -1.22
N ALA A 705 29.03 30.32 -0.42
CA ALA A 705 28.35 30.31 0.87
C ALA A 705 29.01 31.31 1.82
N ASN A 706 28.20 32.24 2.33
CA ASN A 706 28.63 33.16 3.36
C ASN A 706 28.55 32.58 4.78
N LYS A 707 27.82 31.43 4.90
CA LYS A 707 27.70 30.72 6.16
C LYS A 707 27.69 29.22 5.91
N ILE A 708 28.43 28.46 6.70
CA ILE A 708 28.48 26.99 6.67
C ILE A 708 27.89 26.44 7.96
N VAL A 709 27.07 25.41 7.85
CA VAL A 709 26.46 24.63 8.95
C VAL A 709 26.92 23.19 8.82
N VAL A 710 27.66 22.70 9.81
CA VAL A 710 28.15 21.33 9.86
C VAL A 710 27.18 20.50 10.70
N LEU A 711 26.47 19.55 10.06
CA LEU A 711 25.61 18.59 10.71
C LEU A 711 26.34 17.29 10.98
N ASP A 712 26.20 16.76 12.19
CA ASP A 712 26.70 15.45 12.56
C ASP A 712 25.72 14.76 13.53
N GLN A 713 25.35 13.52 13.23
CA GLN A 713 24.43 12.72 14.03
C GLN A 713 23.14 13.48 14.45
N GLY A 714 22.61 14.28 13.53
CA GLY A 714 21.36 15.04 13.76
C GLY A 714 21.52 16.33 14.59
N LYS A 715 22.74 16.81 14.85
CA LYS A 715 23.01 18.06 15.59
C LYS A 715 23.87 19.00 14.77
N ILE A 716 23.72 20.31 15.00
CA ILE A 716 24.67 21.30 14.49
C ILE A 716 25.89 21.22 15.37
N LEU A 717 27.03 20.82 14.75
CA LEU A 717 28.33 20.71 15.44
C LEU A 717 29.13 21.99 15.34
N GLU A 718 29.17 22.61 14.15
CA GLU A 718 29.92 23.83 13.85
C GLU A 718 29.08 24.74 12.96
N MET A 719 29.19 26.04 13.13
CA MET A 719 28.52 27.04 12.30
C MET A 719 29.39 28.32 12.29
N GLY A 720 29.65 28.88 11.10
CA GLY A 720 30.42 30.07 10.90
C GLY A 720 30.71 30.38 9.45
N THR A 721 31.57 31.35 9.17
CA THR A 721 32.04 31.58 7.79
C THR A 721 33.06 30.49 7.39
N PRO A 722 33.24 30.23 6.09
CA PRO A 722 34.22 29.24 5.63
C PRO A 722 35.62 29.46 6.21
N GLU A 723 36.06 30.73 6.31
CA GLU A 723 37.36 31.11 6.82
C GLU A 723 37.49 30.80 8.32
N GLU A 724 36.48 31.14 9.12
CA GLU A 724 36.44 30.85 10.56
C GLU A 724 36.56 29.35 10.84
N LEU A 725 35.75 28.53 10.10
CA LEU A 725 35.73 27.09 10.29
C LEU A 725 37.00 26.39 9.80
N LEU A 726 37.66 26.92 8.76
CA LEU A 726 38.98 26.44 8.33
C LEU A 726 40.07 26.76 9.37
N ALA A 727 40.01 27.95 9.96
CA ALA A 727 40.96 28.37 11.01
C ALA A 727 40.78 27.55 12.30
N ALA A 728 39.53 27.19 12.64
CA ALA A 728 39.20 26.37 13.81
C ALA A 728 39.69 24.91 13.71
N LYS A 729 40.08 24.44 12.51
CA LYS A 729 40.55 23.06 12.22
C LYS A 729 39.64 21.95 12.78
N GLY A 730 38.36 22.20 12.80
CA GLY A 730 37.35 21.30 13.30
C GLY A 730 36.93 20.19 12.30
N LYS A 731 35.67 19.77 12.35
CA LYS A 731 35.12 18.75 11.44
C LYS A 731 34.99 19.25 10.01
N TYR A 732 34.63 20.52 9.81
CA TYR A 732 34.62 21.17 8.51
C TYR A 732 35.99 21.06 7.82
N TYR A 733 37.05 21.44 8.49
CA TYR A 733 38.40 21.34 7.97
C TYR A 733 38.77 19.92 7.53
N LYS A 734 38.42 18.91 8.35
CA LYS A 734 38.68 17.49 8.00
C LYS A 734 37.89 17.05 6.75
N LEU A 735 36.62 17.46 6.61
CA LEU A 735 35.82 17.16 5.45
C LEU A 735 36.45 17.78 4.18
N ILE A 736 36.89 19.04 4.26
CA ILE A 736 37.58 19.73 3.17
C ILE A 736 38.88 19.02 2.78
N GLN A 737 39.72 18.63 3.75
CA GLN A 737 40.95 17.89 3.46
C GLN A 737 40.68 16.57 2.71
N ILE A 738 39.70 15.79 3.16
CA ILE A 738 39.35 14.53 2.51
C ILE A 738 38.88 14.76 1.05
N GLN A 739 38.08 15.80 0.79
CA GLN A 739 37.62 16.13 -0.56
C GLN A 739 38.79 16.62 -1.45
N THR A 740 39.64 17.49 -0.94
CA THR A 740 40.83 18.02 -1.69
C THR A 740 41.79 16.88 -2.04
N MET A 741 42.01 15.93 -1.13
CA MET A 741 42.85 14.76 -1.40
C MET A 741 42.19 13.84 -2.47
N ALA A 742 40.87 13.68 -2.45
CA ALA A 742 40.17 12.90 -3.44
C ALA A 742 40.21 13.56 -4.84
N GLU A 743 40.00 14.87 -4.93
CA GLU A 743 40.13 15.65 -6.18
C GLU A 743 41.52 15.59 -6.76
N GLN A 744 42.56 15.73 -5.92
CA GLN A 744 43.97 15.61 -6.34
C GLN A 744 44.32 14.19 -6.84
N ALA A 745 43.80 13.16 -6.16
CA ALA A 745 43.98 11.77 -6.60
C ALA A 745 43.29 11.47 -7.92
N GLU A 746 42.14 12.08 -8.18
CA GLU A 746 41.44 11.96 -9.49
C GLU A 746 42.16 12.73 -10.59
N ALA A 747 42.69 13.93 -10.31
CA ALA A 747 43.47 14.70 -11.26
C ALA A 747 44.75 13.96 -11.65
N GLY A 748 45.50 13.41 -10.69
CA GLY A 748 46.73 12.63 -10.95
C GLY A 748 46.47 11.37 -11.79
N ARG A 749 45.33 10.68 -11.58
CA ARG A 749 44.95 9.53 -12.43
C ARG A 749 44.59 9.92 -13.85
N ARG A 750 44.06 11.13 -14.07
CA ARG A 750 43.76 11.64 -15.42
C ARG A 750 45.03 11.99 -16.19
N GLU A 751 46.09 12.52 -15.50
CA GLU A 751 47.37 12.80 -16.11
C GLU A 751 48.14 11.51 -16.46
N GLU A 752 48.07 10.48 -15.63
CA GLU A 752 48.72 9.18 -15.90
C GLU A 752 47.98 8.38 -17.01
N GLY A 753 46.68 8.58 -17.19
CA GLY A 753 45.87 7.89 -18.23
C GLY A 753 46.04 8.46 -19.65
N PHE A 754 46.67 9.63 -19.83
CA PHE A 754 46.96 10.22 -21.15
C PHE A 754 48.42 9.97 -21.63
N GLY A 755 49.20 9.25 -20.84
CA GLY A 755 50.62 8.97 -21.15
C GLY A 755 50.92 7.53 -21.58
N GLY A 756 49.90 6.72 -21.95
CA GLY A 756 50.07 5.33 -22.38
C GLY A 756 49.53 5.07 -23.77
#